data_d99848682eb2e11fab7630e2b10435df
#
_entry.id   d99848682eb2e11fab7630e2b10435df
#
_cell.length_a   1.000
_cell.length_b   1.000
_cell.length_c   1.000
_cell.angle_alpha   90.00
_cell.angle_beta   90.00
_cell.angle_gamma   90.00
#
_symmetry.space_group_name_H-M   'P 1'
#
loop_
_entity.id
_entity.type
_entity.pdbx_description
1 polymer ?
#
loop_
_entity_poly.entity_id
_entity_poly.type
_entity_poly.pdbx_seq_one_letter_code
_entity_poly.pdbx_strand_id
1 'polypeptide(L)'
;MNGLKPMWIGLLICLILSACTQSPKKVLIFSKTTEFRHASIEAGTEAVQQLLAGHDMTATATEDATYFTEDSLKQYAAVIFLNTTGDVLNSVQQAEFERYIQAGGGFVGIHSATDTEYHWPWYNRLVGAYFDGHPAQQEASLRCLHKEDACCQGIPEDWTLHEEWYNFRAINPDLEVLMVVDESTYEGGKNGREHPMVWKHHYDGGKAFYTGLGHKEQTFSEPFYLQQLWAGIEFVRVKGSLDYEQASTPRLPEENRFSKEVLDFNLDEPMEMDELGDRGIIFVERRGAVKLFDYKTRQTKVLDSIAVQYANEDGLLGLAVDPAFEKNQWIYFFYSPDIPEATQYVSRFTLDEDRLTEEKVLLKIPVLRQCCHSGGALEFGKDGLLYIGVGDNTNPFESSGFAPIDERPGRQLYDAQRSAGNTNDLRGKILRIQPREDGTYAIPDGNLFPVGTPNTRPEIYVMGCRNPFRFSIDSKTNHVYWGDVGPDAGGEDSLRGPAGMGEYNQARKAGYYGWPYSRGNNQMYRDYDFKRKKSGQAFNPIKVINNSPNNTGLQELPPIQESFIWYSYKGSKDFPWLGEGGVNPMSGPIYHSDDYDATVLPAYFDGKWFVYEWMRDWIYVVELDENQDFVQADPFMPGTDFSHPMDMLFTKEGKLYVLEYGQKWSTRNLDARLSLINYNPGNRPPVAQFDVDKAVGAAPLAVKFSAAKSLDYDQDQIRYTWNLGEKNIETNSPQLTHVFEQPGMYTVKLTVTDEKGESAQTNQKILVGNEPPTLEIQLSTNNRTYGRNQRLAYQVSVEDREDGKTTDASIDPSRVKVTFNYIPEGEDIILASIGHQQNATPEGLKLINASDCKACHAIDKKVAGPTYQEVAQRYTQADKQKLIRSIIKGSQGVWGETMMSAHPQLDIAEVSKIVDYILSLNPDKQVKETLLPLQGEISFAEHARDEVAGKYVLMASYLDQGHPEVEGSALSVVEKVVFIAPRIELEDAVDLDKT
;
A
#
# COMPACT_ATOMS: atom_id res chain seq x y z
N MET A 1 5.52 52.95 77.48
CA MET A 1 4.42 52.10 77.89
C MET A 1 4.00 51.41 76.64
N ASN A 2 4.53 50.41 76.33
CA ASN A 2 4.34 48.96 76.19
C ASN A 2 2.96 48.53 75.55
N GLY A 3 3.01 48.08 74.41
CA GLY A 3 1.94 47.33 73.69
C GLY A 3 2.51 46.22 72.87
N LEU A 4 2.62 45.00 73.46
CA LEU A 4 2.96 43.76 72.74
C LEU A 4 1.78 43.34 71.75
N LYS A 5 2.10 43.12 70.51
CA LYS A 5 1.22 42.39 69.56
C LYS A 5 1.61 40.91 69.55
N PRO A 6 0.66 39.96 69.61
CA PRO A 6 0.95 38.55 69.48
C PRO A 6 1.16 38.18 68.00
N MET A 7 2.25 37.46 67.79
CA MET A 7 2.61 36.87 66.43
C MET A 7 1.85 35.57 66.28
N TRP A 8 0.95 35.51 65.31
CA TRP A 8 0.27 34.28 64.85
C TRP A 8 1.21 33.47 63.96
N ILE A 9 1.67 32.30 64.46
CA ILE A 9 2.37 31.30 63.67
C ILE A 9 1.29 30.49 62.96
N GLY A 10 1.12 30.75 61.67
CA GLY A 10 0.27 29.92 60.76
C GLY A 10 1.01 28.65 60.46
N LEU A 11 0.57 27.50 61.00
CA LEU A 11 0.98 26.16 60.64
C LEU A 11 0.40 25.80 59.26
N LEU A 12 1.24 25.89 58.22
CA LEU A 12 0.88 25.45 56.86
C LEU A 12 1.00 23.92 56.84
N ILE A 13 -0.10 23.23 57.04
CA ILE A 13 -0.22 21.78 56.79
C ILE A 13 -0.29 21.59 55.29
N CYS A 14 0.83 21.22 54.66
CA CYS A 14 0.86 20.66 53.34
C CYS A 14 0.18 19.27 53.35
N LEU A 15 -1.06 19.21 53.03
CA LEU A 15 -1.72 17.98 52.64
C LEU A 15 -1.09 17.54 51.31
N ILE A 16 -0.11 16.68 51.36
CA ILE A 16 0.32 15.86 50.21
C ILE A 16 -0.82 14.88 49.96
N LEU A 17 -1.68 15.20 49.03
CA LEU A 17 -2.58 14.23 48.41
C LEU A 17 -1.70 13.25 47.62
N SER A 18 -1.21 12.19 48.27
CA SER A 18 -0.80 10.99 47.62
C SER A 18 -2.03 10.41 46.93
N ALA A 19 -2.20 10.69 45.66
CA ALA A 19 -3.12 9.94 44.83
C ALA A 19 -2.65 8.48 44.89
N CYS A 20 -3.33 7.65 45.68
CA CYS A 20 -3.19 6.20 45.60
C CYS A 20 -3.74 5.84 44.24
N THR A 21 -2.89 5.71 43.23
CA THR A 21 -3.24 5.07 41.96
C THR A 21 -3.56 3.61 42.29
N GLN A 22 -4.85 3.27 42.20
CA GLN A 22 -5.27 1.86 42.34
C GLN A 22 -4.68 1.07 41.20
N SER A 23 -4.05 -0.08 41.51
CA SER A 23 -3.58 -1.03 40.49
C SER A 23 -4.75 -1.43 39.57
N PRO A 24 -4.50 -1.57 38.28
CA PRO A 24 -5.52 -2.05 37.36
C PRO A 24 -6.07 -3.41 37.81
N LYS A 25 -7.39 -3.59 37.80
CA LYS A 25 -8.08 -4.85 38.13
C LYS A 25 -8.68 -5.53 36.91
N LYS A 26 -8.39 -5.03 35.71
CA LYS A 26 -8.94 -5.52 34.45
C LYS A 26 -7.85 -6.26 33.65
N VAL A 27 -8.22 -7.35 32.99
CA VAL A 27 -7.32 -8.13 32.12
C VAL A 27 -7.87 -8.08 30.70
N LEU A 28 -7.01 -7.94 29.70
CA LEU A 28 -7.37 -8.06 28.29
C LEU A 28 -7.16 -9.51 27.87
N ILE A 29 -8.20 -10.18 27.37
CA ILE A 29 -8.13 -11.49 26.73
C ILE A 29 -8.23 -11.26 25.23
N PHE A 30 -7.15 -11.51 24.50
CA PHE A 30 -7.05 -11.32 23.06
C PHE A 30 -6.94 -12.69 22.38
N SER A 31 -7.84 -12.96 21.41
CA SER A 31 -7.96 -14.26 20.75
C SER A 31 -8.13 -14.15 19.23
N LYS A 32 -7.57 -13.11 18.61
CA LYS A 32 -7.56 -12.96 17.16
C LYS A 32 -6.74 -14.06 16.51
N THR A 33 -7.26 -14.62 15.42
CA THR A 33 -6.58 -15.61 14.58
C THR A 33 -6.59 -15.14 13.13
N THR A 34 -5.46 -15.20 12.46
CA THR A 34 -5.34 -14.96 11.02
C THR A 34 -5.06 -16.26 10.26
N GLU A 35 -4.77 -17.34 11.00
CA GLU A 35 -4.57 -18.70 10.49
C GLU A 35 -5.55 -19.68 11.17
N PHE A 36 -5.06 -20.76 11.78
CA PHE A 36 -5.92 -21.79 12.38
C PHE A 36 -6.66 -21.27 13.63
N ARG A 37 -7.99 -21.44 13.67
CA ARG A 37 -8.80 -21.08 14.83
C ARG A 37 -9.10 -22.31 15.69
N HIS A 38 -8.63 -22.28 16.93
CA HIS A 38 -8.89 -23.35 17.92
C HIS A 38 -10.32 -23.33 18.43
N ALA A 39 -10.94 -24.50 18.52
CA ALA A 39 -12.31 -24.64 19.06
C ALA A 39 -12.42 -24.31 20.56
N SER A 40 -11.30 -24.35 21.26
CA SER A 40 -11.23 -24.07 22.71
C SER A 40 -11.24 -22.59 23.09
N ILE A 41 -11.21 -21.65 22.12
CA ILE A 41 -11.17 -20.19 22.39
C ILE A 41 -12.37 -19.75 23.24
N GLU A 42 -13.59 -20.21 22.91
CA GLU A 42 -14.79 -19.82 23.62
C GLU A 42 -14.79 -20.36 25.05
N ALA A 43 -14.47 -21.65 25.22
CA ALA A 43 -14.38 -22.30 26.54
C ALA A 43 -13.26 -21.70 27.39
N GLY A 44 -12.12 -21.42 26.79
CA GLY A 44 -10.98 -20.76 27.42
C GLY A 44 -11.30 -19.31 27.86
N THR A 45 -11.99 -18.57 27.04
CA THR A 45 -12.45 -17.20 27.37
C THR A 45 -13.38 -17.22 28.58
N GLU A 46 -14.37 -18.11 28.60
CA GLU A 46 -15.32 -18.23 29.72
C GLU A 46 -14.60 -18.68 31.00
N ALA A 47 -13.72 -19.66 30.92
CA ALA A 47 -12.97 -20.17 32.08
C ALA A 47 -12.05 -19.08 32.68
N VAL A 48 -11.33 -18.34 31.86
CA VAL A 48 -10.47 -17.20 32.29
C VAL A 48 -11.32 -16.11 32.93
N GLN A 49 -12.44 -15.74 32.35
CA GLN A 49 -13.36 -14.74 32.92
C GLN A 49 -13.90 -15.18 34.29
N GLN A 50 -14.29 -16.43 34.43
CA GLN A 50 -14.76 -17.01 35.72
C GLN A 50 -13.62 -17.06 36.74
N LEU A 51 -12.44 -17.47 36.32
CA LEU A 51 -11.23 -17.50 37.17
C LEU A 51 -10.90 -16.10 37.72
N LEU A 52 -10.88 -15.06 36.86
CA LEU A 52 -10.65 -13.68 37.25
C LEU A 52 -11.72 -13.13 38.20
N ALA A 53 -13.01 -13.45 37.93
CA ALA A 53 -14.14 -13.05 38.80
C ALA A 53 -14.02 -13.66 40.21
N GLY A 54 -13.53 -14.90 40.33
CA GLY A 54 -13.23 -15.55 41.60
C GLY A 54 -12.15 -14.85 42.43
N HIS A 55 -11.34 -13.98 41.81
CA HIS A 55 -10.25 -13.22 42.43
C HIS A 55 -10.45 -11.70 42.42
N ASP A 56 -11.70 -11.24 42.34
CA ASP A 56 -12.10 -9.80 42.34
C ASP A 56 -11.43 -8.98 41.17
N MET A 57 -11.29 -9.62 40.03
CA MET A 57 -10.81 -9.03 38.77
C MET A 57 -11.86 -9.15 37.67
N THR A 58 -11.75 -8.31 36.64
CA THR A 58 -12.62 -8.32 35.47
C THR A 58 -11.82 -8.53 34.18
N ALA A 59 -12.47 -8.97 33.11
CA ALA A 59 -11.85 -9.15 31.82
C ALA A 59 -12.60 -8.40 30.71
N THR A 60 -11.84 -7.98 29.69
CA THR A 60 -12.36 -7.66 28.37
C THR A 60 -11.86 -8.73 27.43
N ALA A 61 -12.77 -9.48 26.79
CA ALA A 61 -12.41 -10.43 25.74
C ALA A 61 -12.65 -9.75 24.38
N THR A 62 -11.69 -9.88 23.46
CA THR A 62 -11.79 -9.26 22.14
C THR A 62 -10.90 -9.99 21.11
N GLU A 63 -11.27 -9.88 19.84
CA GLU A 63 -10.43 -10.21 18.67
C GLU A 63 -10.02 -8.92 17.92
N ASP A 64 -10.43 -7.76 18.42
CA ASP A 64 -10.17 -6.46 17.81
C ASP A 64 -8.81 -5.92 18.25
N ALA A 65 -7.85 -5.86 17.31
CA ALA A 65 -6.51 -5.37 17.55
C ALA A 65 -6.44 -3.84 17.79
N THR A 66 -7.53 -3.08 17.58
CA THR A 66 -7.57 -1.65 17.90
C THR A 66 -7.49 -1.36 19.41
N TYR A 67 -7.62 -2.38 20.25
CA TYR A 67 -7.35 -2.27 21.69
C TYR A 67 -5.85 -2.08 22.03
N PHE A 68 -4.94 -2.33 21.10
CA PHE A 68 -3.51 -2.16 21.31
C PHE A 68 -3.09 -0.71 21.06
N THR A 69 -3.45 0.16 21.99
CA THR A 69 -3.03 1.55 22.12
C THR A 69 -2.64 1.83 23.56
N GLU A 70 -1.76 2.79 23.85
CA GLU A 70 -1.36 3.15 25.20
C GLU A 70 -2.58 3.47 26.08
N ASP A 71 -3.54 4.25 25.56
CA ASP A 71 -4.74 4.65 26.31
C ASP A 71 -5.64 3.47 26.70
N SER A 72 -5.68 2.45 25.88
CA SER A 72 -6.41 1.21 26.18
C SER A 72 -5.57 0.30 27.10
N LEU A 73 -4.31 0.00 26.72
CA LEU A 73 -3.46 -0.95 27.40
C LEU A 73 -3.14 -0.55 28.85
N LYS A 74 -3.02 0.75 29.14
CA LYS A 74 -2.77 1.26 30.51
C LYS A 74 -3.88 0.93 31.50
N GLN A 75 -5.06 0.49 31.05
CA GLN A 75 -6.18 0.09 31.90
C GLN A 75 -6.09 -1.36 32.37
N TYR A 76 -5.20 -2.17 31.77
CA TYR A 76 -5.12 -3.60 32.00
C TYR A 76 -3.94 -3.99 32.90
N ALA A 77 -4.23 -4.89 33.83
CA ALA A 77 -3.24 -5.49 34.72
C ALA A 77 -2.37 -6.55 34.04
N ALA A 78 -2.91 -7.18 33.02
CA ALA A 78 -2.24 -8.14 32.15
C ALA A 78 -2.96 -8.24 30.79
N VAL A 79 -2.23 -8.68 29.77
CA VAL A 79 -2.72 -9.04 28.46
C VAL A 79 -2.51 -10.54 28.28
N ILE A 80 -3.57 -11.25 27.90
CA ILE A 80 -3.58 -12.70 27.65
C ILE A 80 -3.79 -12.93 26.15
N PHE A 81 -2.81 -13.57 25.50
CA PHE A 81 -3.00 -14.13 24.16
C PHE A 81 -3.53 -15.53 24.31
N LEU A 82 -4.84 -15.70 24.07
CA LEU A 82 -5.55 -16.99 24.18
C LEU A 82 -5.71 -17.60 22.80
N ASN A 83 -4.90 -18.59 22.48
CA ASN A 83 -4.95 -19.35 21.23
C ASN A 83 -4.95 -18.45 19.98
N THR A 84 -4.13 -17.39 19.99
CA THR A 84 -3.86 -16.55 18.82
C THR A 84 -3.04 -17.32 17.80
N THR A 85 -3.17 -17.01 16.49
CA THR A 85 -2.38 -17.63 15.42
C THR A 85 -2.12 -16.65 14.28
N GLY A 86 -0.92 -16.72 13.68
CA GLY A 86 -0.50 -15.87 12.58
C GLY A 86 -0.20 -14.43 12.98
N ASP A 87 -0.15 -13.52 12.03
CA ASP A 87 0.16 -12.10 12.28
C ASP A 87 -1.12 -11.36 12.71
N VAL A 88 -1.23 -11.05 14.00
CA VAL A 88 -2.46 -10.52 14.61
C VAL A 88 -2.41 -9.03 14.91
N LEU A 89 -1.21 -8.43 14.98
CA LEU A 89 -0.96 -7.00 15.22
C LEU A 89 -0.22 -6.39 14.03
N ASN A 90 -0.53 -5.15 13.70
CA ASN A 90 0.31 -4.36 12.80
C ASN A 90 1.44 -3.69 13.58
N SER A 91 2.43 -3.10 12.89
CA SER A 91 3.61 -2.48 13.48
C SER A 91 3.31 -1.39 14.53
N VAL A 92 2.25 -0.60 14.32
CA VAL A 92 1.81 0.40 15.31
C VAL A 92 1.34 -0.28 16.59
N GLN A 93 0.54 -1.32 16.47
CA GLN A 93 0.01 -2.09 17.60
C GLN A 93 1.11 -2.89 18.31
N GLN A 94 2.08 -3.40 17.54
CA GLN A 94 3.28 -4.03 18.08
C GLN A 94 4.08 -3.04 18.93
N ALA A 95 4.40 -1.84 18.42
CA ALA A 95 5.10 -0.79 19.15
C ALA A 95 4.36 -0.37 20.43
N GLU A 96 3.03 -0.21 20.39
CA GLU A 96 2.22 0.11 21.58
C GLU A 96 2.24 -1.03 22.61
N PHE A 97 2.28 -2.29 22.16
CA PHE A 97 2.39 -3.43 23.05
C PHE A 97 3.80 -3.58 23.66
N GLU A 98 4.86 -3.32 22.89
CA GLU A 98 6.22 -3.22 23.43
C GLU A 98 6.30 -2.18 24.55
N ARG A 99 5.80 -0.99 24.29
CA ARG A 99 5.75 0.11 25.26
C ARG A 99 4.98 -0.24 26.52
N TYR A 100 3.86 -1.00 26.39
CA TYR A 100 3.11 -1.52 27.53
C TYR A 100 3.96 -2.46 28.39
N ILE A 101 4.70 -3.38 27.80
CA ILE A 101 5.60 -4.29 28.50
C ILE A 101 6.75 -3.53 29.15
N GLN A 102 7.38 -2.59 28.43
CA GLN A 102 8.46 -1.73 28.92
C GLN A 102 8.02 -0.86 30.09
N ALA A 103 6.78 -0.43 30.11
CA ALA A 103 6.17 0.29 31.24
C ALA A 103 5.91 -0.59 32.49
N GLY A 104 6.26 -1.88 32.46
CA GLY A 104 6.04 -2.85 33.52
C GLY A 104 4.79 -3.71 33.37
N GLY A 105 4.25 -3.79 32.17
CA GLY A 105 3.08 -4.59 31.82
C GLY A 105 3.29 -6.10 31.94
N GLY A 106 2.20 -6.87 31.96
CA GLY A 106 2.21 -8.34 32.10
C GLY A 106 1.63 -9.05 30.90
N PHE A 107 2.28 -10.14 30.49
CA PHE A 107 1.88 -10.98 29.38
C PHE A 107 1.62 -12.42 29.78
N VAL A 108 0.53 -13.02 29.27
CA VAL A 108 0.24 -14.45 29.38
C VAL A 108 0.01 -15.01 28.00
N GLY A 109 0.77 -16.01 27.59
CA GLY A 109 0.54 -16.80 26.37
C GLY A 109 -0.09 -18.15 26.69
N ILE A 110 -1.12 -18.52 25.97
CA ILE A 110 -1.81 -19.82 26.11
C ILE A 110 -1.73 -20.55 24.77
N HIS A 111 -1.20 -21.76 24.80
CA HIS A 111 -1.10 -22.73 23.71
C HIS A 111 -0.56 -22.09 22.42
N SER A 112 -1.40 -21.83 21.40
CA SER A 112 -0.95 -21.30 20.14
C SER A 112 -0.51 -19.83 20.15
N ALA A 113 -0.39 -19.19 21.33
CA ALA A 113 0.33 -17.93 21.42
C ALA A 113 1.79 -18.02 20.93
N THR A 114 2.39 -19.23 20.90
CA THR A 114 3.69 -19.49 20.25
C THR A 114 3.62 -19.70 18.73
N ASP A 115 2.42 -19.84 18.17
CA ASP A 115 2.12 -19.91 16.73
C ASP A 115 1.65 -18.54 16.17
N THR A 116 2.23 -17.46 16.71
CA THR A 116 1.81 -16.09 16.50
C THR A 116 3.04 -15.22 16.25
N GLU A 117 2.91 -14.21 15.34
CA GLU A 117 3.90 -13.16 15.10
C GLU A 117 5.32 -13.68 14.76
N TYR A 118 5.45 -14.57 13.81
CA TYR A 118 6.73 -15.18 13.42
C TYR A 118 7.76 -14.20 12.87
N HIS A 119 7.35 -13.05 12.39
CA HIS A 119 8.22 -12.02 11.83
C HIS A 119 8.58 -10.92 12.86
N TRP A 120 8.21 -11.10 14.13
CA TRP A 120 8.48 -10.15 15.20
C TRP A 120 9.41 -10.76 16.26
N PRO A 121 10.76 -10.64 16.14
CA PRO A 121 11.72 -11.27 17.06
C PRO A 121 11.57 -10.85 18.51
N TRP A 122 11.13 -9.61 18.78
CA TRP A 122 10.82 -9.13 20.11
C TRP A 122 9.72 -9.97 20.78
N TYR A 123 8.65 -10.30 20.00
CA TYR A 123 7.57 -11.16 20.50
C TYR A 123 8.04 -12.59 20.78
N ASN A 124 8.94 -13.15 19.98
CA ASN A 124 9.54 -14.47 20.27
C ASN A 124 10.19 -14.49 21.65
N ARG A 125 10.94 -13.43 21.99
CA ARG A 125 11.58 -13.31 23.29
C ARG A 125 10.58 -13.12 24.42
N LEU A 126 9.48 -12.42 24.19
CA LEU A 126 8.40 -12.22 25.16
C LEU A 126 7.63 -13.51 25.42
N VAL A 127 7.16 -14.21 24.37
CA VAL A 127 6.40 -15.46 24.52
C VAL A 127 7.30 -16.63 24.92
N GLY A 128 8.57 -16.60 24.56
CA GLY A 128 9.63 -17.50 24.99
C GLY A 128 10.05 -18.57 23.99
N ALA A 129 9.23 -18.90 22.99
CA ALA A 129 9.55 -19.84 21.92
C ALA A 129 8.58 -19.67 20.75
N TYR A 130 8.94 -20.23 19.59
CA TYR A 130 8.01 -20.42 18.47
C TYR A 130 7.62 -21.88 18.29
N PHE A 131 6.40 -22.10 17.87
CA PHE A 131 5.86 -23.40 17.48
C PHE A 131 6.64 -24.04 16.31
N ASP A 132 6.92 -25.37 16.39
CA ASP A 132 7.63 -26.15 15.35
C ASP A 132 6.89 -27.46 15.02
N GLY A 133 5.57 -27.40 15.00
CA GLY A 133 4.72 -28.56 14.73
C GLY A 133 4.36 -29.39 15.97
N HIS A 134 3.47 -30.33 15.80
CA HIS A 134 2.98 -31.25 16.84
C HIS A 134 2.68 -32.65 16.28
N PRO A 135 2.78 -33.72 17.07
CA PRO A 135 2.25 -35.04 16.71
C PRO A 135 0.71 -35.06 16.85
N ALA A 136 0.09 -36.20 16.56
CA ALA A 136 -1.31 -36.40 16.86
C ALA A 136 -1.57 -36.24 18.37
N GLN A 137 -2.75 -35.70 18.71
CA GLN A 137 -3.17 -35.56 20.10
C GLN A 137 -3.15 -36.91 20.85
N GLN A 138 -2.52 -36.93 22.01
CA GLN A 138 -2.31 -38.16 22.77
C GLN A 138 -2.12 -37.88 24.27
N GLU A 139 -2.17 -38.90 25.07
CA GLU A 139 -1.89 -38.84 26.49
C GLU A 139 -0.39 -38.74 26.75
N ALA A 140 0.05 -37.82 27.60
CA ALA A 140 1.42 -37.74 28.07
C ALA A 140 1.50 -37.27 29.51
N SER A 141 2.62 -37.58 30.18
CA SER A 141 2.86 -37.18 31.57
C SER A 141 3.63 -35.88 31.67
N LEU A 142 3.19 -35.03 32.56
CA LEU A 142 3.79 -33.73 32.88
C LEU A 142 4.53 -33.83 34.22
N ARG A 143 5.65 -33.12 34.30
CA ARG A 143 6.47 -33.07 35.50
C ARG A 143 6.87 -31.67 35.87
N CYS A 144 6.54 -31.23 37.08
CA CYS A 144 7.03 -29.96 37.65
C CYS A 144 8.50 -30.04 38.01
N LEU A 145 9.27 -29.02 37.59
CA LEU A 145 10.67 -28.88 37.94
C LEU A 145 10.89 -28.10 39.26
N HIS A 146 9.99 -27.16 39.57
CA HIS A 146 10.04 -26.25 40.72
C HIS A 146 8.77 -26.44 41.58
N LYS A 147 8.76 -27.47 42.46
CA LYS A 147 7.59 -27.83 43.28
C LYS A 147 7.19 -26.74 44.29
N GLU A 148 8.11 -25.88 44.67
CA GLU A 148 7.91 -24.72 45.54
C GLU A 148 7.21 -23.54 44.84
N ASP A 149 7.23 -23.50 43.49
CA ASP A 149 6.59 -22.45 42.73
C ASP A 149 5.06 -22.57 42.81
N ALA A 150 4.38 -21.41 42.88
CA ALA A 150 2.91 -21.37 42.94
C ALA A 150 2.23 -22.05 41.73
N CYS A 151 2.85 -22.04 40.54
CA CYS A 151 2.34 -22.73 39.36
C CYS A 151 2.41 -24.24 39.46
N CYS A 152 3.20 -24.79 40.37
CA CYS A 152 3.41 -26.23 40.58
C CYS A 152 2.77 -26.78 41.87
N GLN A 153 2.27 -25.92 42.77
CA GLN A 153 1.72 -26.33 44.04
C GLN A 153 0.52 -27.29 43.85
N GLY A 154 0.51 -28.42 44.58
CA GLY A 154 -0.57 -29.38 44.58
C GLY A 154 -0.69 -30.25 43.32
N ILE A 155 0.12 -30.00 42.28
CA ILE A 155 0.13 -30.83 41.07
C ILE A 155 0.77 -32.20 41.38
N PRO A 156 0.14 -33.32 41.00
CA PRO A 156 0.70 -34.68 41.18
C PRO A 156 2.02 -34.86 40.43
N GLU A 157 2.89 -35.78 40.92
CA GLU A 157 4.18 -36.06 40.23
C GLU A 157 4.00 -36.70 38.85
N ASP A 158 2.89 -37.40 38.65
CA ASP A 158 2.50 -38.14 37.44
C ASP A 158 1.19 -37.58 36.85
N TRP A 159 1.07 -36.25 36.78
CA TRP A 159 -0.07 -35.58 36.14
C TRP A 159 -0.10 -35.88 34.64
N THR A 160 -1.13 -36.59 34.20
CA THR A 160 -1.28 -37.05 32.84
C THR A 160 -2.46 -36.35 32.19
N LEU A 161 -2.29 -35.84 31.01
CA LEU A 161 -3.32 -35.17 30.20
C LEU A 161 -3.34 -35.75 28.78
N HIS A 162 -4.48 -35.69 28.14
CA HIS A 162 -4.64 -35.94 26.72
C HIS A 162 -4.77 -34.60 26.00
N GLU A 163 -3.65 -34.17 25.38
CA GLU A 163 -3.49 -32.84 24.82
C GLU A 163 -2.81 -32.90 23.46
N GLU A 164 -2.62 -31.72 22.81
CA GLU A 164 -1.79 -31.52 21.67
C GLU A 164 -0.43 -31.00 22.16
N TRP A 165 0.62 -31.78 21.90
CA TRP A 165 1.96 -31.54 22.45
C TRP A 165 2.80 -30.78 21.41
N TYR A 166 2.92 -29.46 21.59
CA TYR A 166 3.72 -28.61 20.74
C TYR A 166 5.22 -28.89 20.88
N ASN A 167 5.91 -29.03 19.77
CA ASN A 167 7.35 -28.90 19.70
C ASN A 167 7.71 -27.43 19.48
N PHE A 168 8.86 -27.00 19.97
CA PHE A 168 9.28 -25.63 19.96
C PHE A 168 10.63 -25.43 19.27
N ARG A 169 10.78 -24.29 18.59
CA ARG A 169 12.03 -23.77 18.04
C ARG A 169 12.32 -22.37 18.58
N ALA A 170 13.56 -21.87 18.39
CA ALA A 170 13.99 -20.55 18.87
C ALA A 170 13.64 -20.30 20.35
N ILE A 171 13.86 -21.31 21.20
CA ILE A 171 13.58 -21.23 22.63
C ILE A 171 14.50 -20.19 23.27
N ASN A 172 13.94 -19.22 23.97
CA ASN A 172 14.69 -18.20 24.69
C ASN A 172 15.50 -18.86 25.81
N PRO A 173 16.83 -18.65 25.88
CA PRO A 173 17.68 -19.28 26.90
C PRO A 173 17.44 -18.77 28.33
N ASP A 174 16.76 -17.64 28.48
CA ASP A 174 16.53 -16.99 29.79
C ASP A 174 15.22 -17.43 30.47
N LEU A 175 14.55 -18.49 29.96
CA LEU A 175 13.29 -19.00 30.52
C LEU A 175 13.50 -19.70 31.86
N GLU A 176 12.67 -19.39 32.85
CA GLU A 176 12.44 -20.23 34.00
C GLU A 176 11.38 -21.30 33.66
N VAL A 177 11.83 -22.49 33.23
CA VAL A 177 10.95 -23.61 32.89
C VAL A 177 10.38 -24.22 34.16
N LEU A 178 9.07 -24.15 34.32
CA LEU A 178 8.35 -24.64 35.50
C LEU A 178 7.89 -26.10 35.32
N MET A 179 7.50 -26.49 34.10
CA MET A 179 6.98 -27.80 33.79
C MET A 179 7.47 -28.28 32.42
N VAL A 180 7.76 -29.58 32.37
CA VAL A 180 8.14 -30.33 31.17
C VAL A 180 7.17 -31.46 30.88
N VAL A 181 7.00 -31.82 29.60
CA VAL A 181 6.35 -33.06 29.20
C VAL A 181 7.40 -34.17 29.05
N ASP A 182 7.12 -35.37 29.51
CA ASP A 182 7.99 -36.52 29.38
C ASP A 182 7.81 -37.22 28.01
N GLU A 183 8.73 -36.94 27.09
CA GLU A 183 8.70 -37.52 25.72
C GLU A 183 8.77 -39.05 25.69
N SER A 184 9.13 -39.71 26.80
CA SER A 184 9.07 -41.18 26.87
C SER A 184 7.66 -41.73 27.02
N THR A 185 6.69 -40.88 27.33
CA THR A 185 5.27 -41.26 27.55
C THR A 185 4.37 -41.04 26.34
N TYR A 186 4.92 -40.41 25.24
CA TYR A 186 4.19 -40.16 24.01
C TYR A 186 5.08 -40.22 22.78
N GLU A 187 4.52 -40.21 21.57
CA GLU A 187 5.27 -40.29 20.32
C GLU A 187 5.33 -38.92 19.61
N GLY A 188 6.50 -38.58 19.02
CA GLY A 188 6.68 -37.40 18.13
C GLY A 188 7.20 -36.14 18.81
N GLY A 189 7.68 -36.25 20.05
CA GLY A 189 8.43 -35.15 20.70
C GLY A 189 9.78 -34.88 20.01
N LYS A 190 10.24 -33.64 19.99
CA LYS A 190 11.48 -33.19 19.33
C LYS A 190 12.40 -32.37 20.22
N ASN A 191 11.96 -31.99 21.43
CA ASN A 191 12.72 -31.12 22.32
C ASN A 191 13.49 -31.90 23.40
N GLY A 192 13.36 -33.23 23.43
CA GLY A 192 14.15 -34.11 24.26
C GLY A 192 13.69 -34.18 25.74
N ARG A 193 14.60 -34.60 26.61
CA ARG A 193 14.23 -34.91 28.01
C ARG A 193 13.67 -33.75 28.81
N GLU A 194 14.01 -32.54 28.48
CA GLU A 194 13.57 -31.31 29.16
C GLU A 194 12.65 -30.50 28.25
N HIS A 195 11.70 -31.19 27.60
CA HIS A 195 10.74 -30.58 26.70
C HIS A 195 9.83 -29.58 27.47
N PRO A 196 10.06 -28.24 27.33
CA PRO A 196 9.37 -27.25 28.14
C PRO A 196 7.91 -27.12 27.70
N MET A 197 6.98 -27.07 28.70
CA MET A 197 5.55 -26.89 28.45
C MET A 197 4.98 -25.68 29.19
N VAL A 198 5.61 -25.28 30.30
CA VAL A 198 5.19 -24.11 31.06
C VAL A 198 6.44 -23.38 31.55
N TRP A 199 6.46 -22.07 31.34
CA TRP A 199 7.57 -21.21 31.75
C TRP A 199 7.13 -19.81 32.13
N LYS A 200 7.99 -19.07 32.79
CA LYS A 200 7.87 -17.65 33.09
C LYS A 200 9.23 -16.96 33.00
N HIS A 201 9.23 -15.67 32.82
CA HIS A 201 10.46 -14.86 32.85
C HIS A 201 10.16 -13.36 32.96
N HIS A 202 11.21 -12.58 33.16
CA HIS A 202 11.16 -11.13 33.01
C HIS A 202 11.71 -10.79 31.63
N TYR A 203 11.05 -9.87 30.95
CA TYR A 203 11.48 -9.44 29.65
C TYR A 203 11.15 -7.96 29.44
N ASP A 204 12.13 -7.18 28.95
CA ASP A 204 12.01 -5.80 28.50
C ASP A 204 11.19 -4.89 29.46
N GLY A 205 11.46 -4.95 30.74
CA GLY A 205 10.75 -4.19 31.80
C GLY A 205 9.51 -4.86 32.38
N GLY A 206 8.89 -5.80 31.68
CA GLY A 206 7.70 -6.51 32.09
C GLY A 206 7.91 -7.96 32.54
N LYS A 207 6.82 -8.71 32.56
CA LYS A 207 6.79 -10.12 32.96
C LYS A 207 5.97 -10.94 32.01
N ALA A 208 6.44 -12.14 31.68
CA ALA A 208 5.77 -13.08 30.81
C ALA A 208 5.56 -14.45 31.49
N PHE A 209 4.45 -15.06 31.22
CA PHE A 209 4.11 -16.45 31.55
C PHE A 209 3.54 -17.14 30.33
N TYR A 210 3.90 -18.38 30.10
CA TYR A 210 3.35 -19.20 29.02
C TYR A 210 2.98 -20.58 29.50
N THR A 211 1.89 -21.13 28.94
CA THR A 211 1.49 -22.55 29.09
C THR A 211 1.17 -23.13 27.70
N GLY A 212 1.82 -24.24 27.35
CA GLY A 212 1.54 -25.01 26.11
C GLY A 212 0.26 -25.83 26.17
N LEU A 213 -0.42 -25.86 27.32
CA LEU A 213 -1.72 -26.53 27.53
C LEU A 213 -2.85 -25.57 27.07
N GLY A 214 -4.02 -26.12 26.70
CA GLY A 214 -5.20 -25.35 26.34
C GLY A 214 -5.67 -25.52 24.88
N HIS A 215 -5.19 -26.56 24.20
CA HIS A 215 -5.76 -26.95 22.91
C HIS A 215 -7.20 -27.43 23.02
N LYS A 216 -7.50 -28.20 24.09
CA LYS A 216 -8.82 -28.80 24.30
C LYS A 216 -9.70 -27.97 25.21
N GLU A 217 -11.00 -27.97 24.92
CA GLU A 217 -12.01 -27.35 25.79
C GLU A 217 -11.99 -27.93 27.22
N GLN A 218 -11.77 -29.26 27.36
CA GLN A 218 -11.73 -29.96 28.64
C GLN A 218 -10.60 -29.48 29.55
N THR A 219 -9.46 -29.10 28.99
CA THR A 219 -8.33 -28.59 29.76
C THR A 219 -8.69 -27.34 30.56
N PHE A 220 -9.61 -26.53 30.06
CA PHE A 220 -10.12 -25.33 30.76
C PHE A 220 -11.09 -25.67 31.91
N SER A 221 -11.38 -26.97 32.16
CA SER A 221 -12.13 -27.46 33.31
C SER A 221 -11.25 -28.20 34.33
N GLU A 222 -9.96 -28.42 34.04
CA GLU A 222 -9.00 -29.11 34.89
C GLU A 222 -8.55 -28.22 36.07
N PRO A 223 -8.79 -28.65 37.32
CA PRO A 223 -8.50 -27.82 38.50
C PRO A 223 -7.03 -27.43 38.63
N PHE A 224 -6.11 -28.36 38.30
CA PHE A 224 -4.66 -28.07 38.35
C PHE A 224 -4.23 -27.09 37.26
N TYR A 225 -4.81 -27.19 36.08
CA TYR A 225 -4.57 -26.21 35.00
C TYR A 225 -5.06 -24.81 35.38
N LEU A 226 -6.29 -24.70 35.90
CA LEU A 226 -6.83 -23.39 36.31
C LEU A 226 -6.02 -22.78 37.47
N GLN A 227 -5.56 -23.60 38.43
CA GLN A 227 -4.67 -23.15 39.48
C GLN A 227 -3.32 -22.62 38.92
N GLN A 228 -2.72 -23.35 37.98
CA GLN A 228 -1.49 -22.98 37.31
C GLN A 228 -1.67 -21.68 36.55
N LEU A 229 -2.74 -21.56 35.77
CA LEU A 229 -3.05 -20.36 34.99
C LEU A 229 -3.25 -19.13 35.88
N TRP A 230 -3.95 -19.29 37.02
CA TRP A 230 -4.08 -18.22 38.02
C TRP A 230 -2.74 -17.80 38.58
N ALA A 231 -1.89 -18.75 38.94
CA ALA A 231 -0.55 -18.43 39.44
C ALA A 231 0.30 -17.68 38.42
N GLY A 232 0.19 -18.04 37.14
CA GLY A 232 0.82 -17.31 36.03
C GLY A 232 0.30 -15.88 35.87
N ILE A 233 -1.03 -15.68 35.92
CA ILE A 233 -1.66 -14.35 35.87
C ILE A 233 -1.20 -13.51 37.09
N GLU A 234 -1.21 -14.08 38.29
CA GLU A 234 -0.77 -13.39 39.52
C GLU A 234 0.71 -13.01 39.49
N PHE A 235 1.56 -13.81 38.82
CA PHE A 235 2.97 -13.50 38.60
C PHE A 235 3.17 -12.29 37.72
N VAL A 236 2.45 -12.22 36.60
CA VAL A 236 2.65 -11.15 35.58
C VAL A 236 1.88 -9.88 35.89
N ARG A 237 0.73 -9.94 36.59
CA ARG A 237 -0.13 -8.77 36.73
C ARG A 237 0.55 -7.57 37.36
N VAL A 238 0.24 -6.41 36.84
CA VAL A 238 0.69 -5.11 37.34
C VAL A 238 0.14 -4.89 38.77
N LYS A 239 1.04 -4.65 39.72
CA LYS A 239 0.73 -4.43 41.15
C LYS A 239 0.84 -2.95 41.60
N GLY A 240 1.04 -2.05 40.64
CA GLY A 240 1.14 -0.60 40.79
C GLY A 240 0.56 0.15 39.61
N SER A 241 1.18 1.25 39.24
CA SER A 241 0.92 1.96 37.97
C SER A 241 1.97 1.56 36.95
N LEU A 242 1.60 1.54 35.69
CA LEU A 242 2.53 1.46 34.56
C LEU A 242 3.32 2.77 34.48
N ASP A 243 4.61 2.65 34.16
CA ASP A 243 5.52 3.78 34.01
C ASP A 243 6.00 3.89 32.56
N TYR A 244 5.23 4.59 31.73
CA TYR A 244 5.55 4.78 30.32
C TYR A 244 6.76 5.70 30.05
N GLU A 245 7.32 6.36 31.10
CA GLU A 245 8.61 7.07 30.98
C GLU A 245 9.78 6.08 30.78
N GLN A 246 9.60 4.81 31.15
CA GLN A 246 10.57 3.74 30.90
C GLN A 246 10.46 3.14 29.50
N ALA A 247 9.40 3.44 28.76
CA ALA A 247 9.21 2.88 27.43
C ALA A 247 10.18 3.49 26.42
N SER A 248 11.03 2.65 25.84
CA SER A 248 12.08 3.04 24.90
C SER A 248 11.67 2.89 23.42
N THR A 249 10.69 2.04 23.14
CA THR A 249 10.21 1.84 21.76
C THR A 249 9.58 3.13 21.23
N PRO A 250 10.08 3.69 20.11
CA PRO A 250 9.52 4.88 19.49
C PRO A 250 8.10 4.62 18.98
N ARG A 251 7.22 5.60 19.13
CA ARG A 251 5.89 5.56 18.52
C ARG A 251 5.97 5.92 17.05
N LEU A 252 5.34 5.11 16.19
CA LEU A 252 4.99 5.55 14.86
C LEU A 252 4.00 6.72 15.00
N PRO A 253 4.33 7.91 14.46
CA PRO A 253 3.42 9.05 14.53
C PRO A 253 2.13 8.76 13.76
N GLU A 254 1.01 9.15 14.34
CA GLU A 254 -0.30 9.03 13.70
C GLU A 254 -0.31 9.82 12.39
N GLU A 255 -0.90 9.24 11.34
CA GLU A 255 -0.93 9.85 10.01
C GLU A 255 -1.54 11.26 10.01
N ASN A 256 -2.57 11.50 10.83
CA ASN A 256 -3.24 12.80 10.96
C ASN A 256 -2.38 13.92 11.57
N ARG A 257 -1.14 13.61 11.99
CA ARG A 257 -0.14 14.62 12.34
C ARG A 257 0.61 15.14 11.13
N PHE A 258 0.50 14.45 10.00
CA PHE A 258 1.10 14.87 8.75
C PHE A 258 0.07 15.54 7.85
N SER A 259 0.53 16.49 7.05
CA SER A 259 -0.26 17.09 5.99
C SER A 259 0.61 17.31 4.75
N LYS A 260 0.02 17.07 3.58
CA LYS A 260 0.64 17.34 2.29
C LYS A 260 0.15 18.69 1.77
N GLU A 261 1.07 19.64 1.63
CA GLU A 261 0.82 20.95 1.03
C GLU A 261 1.31 20.93 -0.42
N VAL A 262 0.41 21.09 -1.37
CA VAL A 262 0.76 21.21 -2.79
C VAL A 262 1.25 22.62 -3.07
N LEU A 263 2.52 22.76 -3.45
CA LEU A 263 3.18 24.04 -3.69
C LEU A 263 3.08 24.48 -5.16
N ASP A 264 3.16 23.52 -6.07
CA ASP A 264 2.98 23.70 -7.51
C ASP A 264 2.31 22.47 -8.12
N PHE A 265 1.59 22.62 -9.22
CA PHE A 265 0.85 21.54 -9.87
C PHE A 265 0.84 21.72 -11.40
N ASN A 266 0.34 20.72 -12.13
CA ASN A 266 0.29 20.73 -13.58
C ASN A 266 1.70 20.84 -14.22
N LEU A 267 2.65 20.12 -13.62
CA LEU A 267 4.02 20.05 -14.11
C LEU A 267 4.11 19.18 -15.38
N ASP A 268 5.17 19.35 -16.16
CA ASP A 268 5.37 18.65 -17.44
C ASP A 268 6.42 17.55 -17.31
N GLU A 269 6.03 16.40 -16.76
CA GLU A 269 6.93 15.25 -16.56
C GLU A 269 8.14 15.60 -15.67
N PRO A 270 7.91 16.02 -14.41
CA PRO A 270 9.00 16.34 -13.48
C PRO A 270 9.82 15.09 -13.15
N MET A 271 11.15 15.25 -13.07
CA MET A 271 12.08 14.14 -12.93
C MET A 271 12.81 14.14 -11.58
N GLU A 272 13.70 15.06 -11.34
CA GLU A 272 14.57 15.10 -10.16
C GLU A 272 14.60 16.52 -9.59
N MET A 273 14.79 16.64 -8.27
CA MET A 273 14.88 17.92 -7.56
C MET A 273 16.05 17.96 -6.60
N ASP A 274 16.51 19.18 -6.27
CA ASP A 274 17.52 19.41 -5.24
C ASP A 274 17.30 20.78 -4.60
N GLU A 275 17.99 21.07 -3.48
CA GLU A 275 17.91 22.35 -2.79
C GLU A 275 18.93 23.33 -3.35
N LEU A 276 18.48 24.48 -3.85
CA LEU A 276 19.34 25.55 -4.35
C LEU A 276 19.66 26.57 -3.23
N GLY A 277 20.24 26.07 -2.15
CA GLY A 277 20.55 26.89 -0.97
C GLY A 277 19.32 27.65 -0.47
N ASP A 278 19.49 28.88 0.01
CA ASP A 278 18.40 29.73 0.51
C ASP A 278 17.41 30.23 -0.57
N ARG A 279 17.63 29.87 -1.84
CA ARG A 279 16.77 30.31 -2.96
C ARG A 279 15.49 29.50 -3.05
N GLY A 280 15.57 28.17 -2.91
CA GLY A 280 14.39 27.29 -3.06
C GLY A 280 14.72 25.90 -3.57
N ILE A 281 13.68 25.20 -4.06
CA ILE A 281 13.80 23.88 -4.68
C ILE A 281 13.96 24.03 -6.18
N ILE A 282 15.12 23.60 -6.71
CA ILE A 282 15.35 23.46 -8.14
C ILE A 282 14.89 22.08 -8.59
N PHE A 283 14.22 22.00 -9.72
CA PHE A 283 13.80 20.72 -10.30
C PHE A 283 13.79 20.78 -11.82
N VAL A 284 13.85 19.62 -12.44
CA VAL A 284 13.88 19.49 -13.89
C VAL A 284 12.64 18.78 -14.43
N GLU A 285 12.23 19.19 -15.62
CA GLU A 285 11.19 18.52 -16.39
C GLU A 285 11.81 17.81 -17.60
N ARG A 286 11.33 16.60 -17.90
CA ARG A 286 11.92 15.71 -18.91
C ARG A 286 12.18 16.36 -20.28
N ARG A 287 11.35 17.32 -20.66
CA ARG A 287 11.47 18.06 -21.95
C ARG A 287 12.49 19.19 -21.95
N GLY A 288 13.27 19.30 -20.89
CA GLY A 288 14.43 20.18 -20.83
C GLY A 288 14.28 21.43 -19.97
N ALA A 289 13.11 21.70 -19.39
CA ALA A 289 12.94 22.87 -18.52
C ALA A 289 13.64 22.68 -17.18
N VAL A 290 14.34 23.71 -16.72
CA VAL A 290 14.94 23.83 -15.38
C VAL A 290 14.17 24.89 -14.62
N LYS A 291 13.56 24.51 -13.51
CA LYS A 291 12.63 25.33 -12.74
C LYS A 291 13.09 25.52 -11.30
N LEU A 292 12.68 26.64 -10.69
CA LEU A 292 12.93 26.96 -9.30
C LEU A 292 11.60 27.33 -8.62
N PHE A 293 11.23 26.57 -7.59
CA PHE A 293 10.23 27.00 -6.61
C PHE A 293 10.94 27.91 -5.60
N ASP A 294 10.68 29.21 -5.66
CA ASP A 294 11.33 30.23 -4.85
C ASP A 294 10.71 30.33 -3.45
N TYR A 295 11.51 30.13 -2.41
CA TYR A 295 11.04 30.13 -1.00
C TYR A 295 10.40 31.45 -0.56
N LYS A 296 10.87 32.60 -1.10
CA LYS A 296 10.39 33.92 -0.67
C LYS A 296 9.05 34.28 -1.32
N THR A 297 8.92 33.99 -2.61
CA THR A 297 7.70 34.32 -3.37
C THR A 297 6.68 33.21 -3.29
N ARG A 298 7.08 31.97 -2.95
CA ARG A 298 6.29 30.73 -3.01
C ARG A 298 5.68 30.50 -4.40
N GLN A 299 6.44 30.81 -5.44
CA GLN A 299 6.06 30.62 -6.84
C GLN A 299 7.17 29.92 -7.61
N THR A 300 6.77 29.09 -8.57
CA THR A 300 7.72 28.45 -9.49
C THR A 300 7.98 29.35 -10.68
N LYS A 301 9.26 29.51 -11.05
CA LYS A 301 9.71 30.16 -12.28
C LYS A 301 10.58 29.19 -13.08
N VAL A 302 10.59 29.37 -14.40
CA VAL A 302 11.58 28.75 -15.29
C VAL A 302 12.87 29.56 -15.17
N LEU A 303 13.98 28.90 -14.79
CA LEU A 303 15.30 29.50 -14.82
C LEU A 303 15.86 29.47 -16.24
N ASP A 304 15.92 28.27 -16.83
CA ASP A 304 16.48 28.08 -18.17
C ASP A 304 15.91 26.79 -18.79
N SER A 305 16.41 26.41 -19.97
CA SER A 305 16.09 25.15 -20.61
C SER A 305 17.29 24.56 -21.34
N ILE A 306 17.44 23.25 -21.28
CA ILE A 306 18.46 22.48 -21.99
C ILE A 306 17.79 21.82 -23.21
N ALA A 307 18.38 21.98 -24.39
CA ALA A 307 17.88 21.35 -25.62
C ALA A 307 18.11 19.83 -25.57
N VAL A 308 17.03 19.04 -25.53
CA VAL A 308 17.08 17.59 -25.36
C VAL A 308 16.25 16.82 -26.38
N GLN A 309 16.69 15.64 -26.71
CA GLN A 309 15.85 14.58 -27.27
C GLN A 309 15.02 13.97 -26.15
N TYR A 310 13.71 13.84 -26.33
CA TYR A 310 12.78 13.33 -25.30
C TYR A 310 11.86 12.20 -25.80
N ALA A 311 12.28 11.51 -26.86
CA ALA A 311 11.57 10.33 -27.33
C ALA A 311 11.73 9.16 -26.32
N ASN A 312 10.68 8.38 -26.10
CA ASN A 312 10.65 7.27 -25.15
C ASN A 312 11.01 7.73 -23.72
N GLU A 313 12.13 7.23 -23.18
CA GLU A 313 12.65 7.59 -21.84
C GLU A 313 13.78 8.62 -21.89
N ASP A 314 14.18 9.10 -23.07
CA ASP A 314 15.17 10.17 -23.21
C ASP A 314 14.64 11.51 -22.67
N GLY A 315 15.53 12.42 -22.33
CA GLY A 315 15.16 13.76 -21.87
C GLY A 315 16.22 14.39 -20.97
N LEU A 316 15.80 15.39 -20.20
CA LEU A 316 16.50 15.91 -19.04
C LEU A 316 16.02 15.11 -17.82
N LEU A 317 16.87 14.21 -17.31
CA LEU A 317 16.47 13.13 -16.42
C LEU A 317 16.98 13.30 -14.99
N GLY A 318 18.07 14.06 -14.83
CA GLY A 318 18.67 14.23 -13.52
C GLY A 318 19.34 15.57 -13.30
N LEU A 319 19.42 15.93 -12.03
CA LEU A 319 20.14 17.10 -11.57
C LEU A 319 20.79 16.85 -10.20
N ALA A 320 21.91 17.49 -9.94
CA ALA A 320 22.49 17.62 -8.61
C ALA A 320 23.13 19.00 -8.43
N VAL A 321 22.91 19.64 -7.30
CA VAL A 321 23.57 20.90 -6.91
C VAL A 321 24.92 20.57 -6.27
N ASP A 322 25.98 21.29 -6.68
CA ASP A 322 27.30 21.07 -6.11
C ASP A 322 27.32 21.36 -4.60
N PRO A 323 27.93 20.52 -3.75
CA PRO A 323 28.02 20.76 -2.31
C PRO A 323 28.67 22.09 -1.93
N ALA A 324 29.47 22.70 -2.82
CA ALA A 324 30.06 24.02 -2.67
C ALA A 324 29.36 25.11 -3.52
N PHE A 325 28.07 24.92 -3.84
CA PHE A 325 27.30 25.81 -4.74
C PHE A 325 27.38 27.27 -4.37
N GLU A 326 27.33 27.63 -3.09
CA GLU A 326 27.49 29.01 -2.64
C GLU A 326 28.78 29.70 -3.08
N LYS A 327 29.82 28.91 -3.42
CA LYS A 327 31.13 29.43 -3.88
C LYS A 327 31.30 29.37 -5.37
N ASN A 328 30.82 28.30 -6.00
CA ASN A 328 31.14 27.96 -7.38
C ASN A 328 29.95 28.08 -8.33
N GLN A 329 28.72 28.13 -7.81
CA GLN A 329 27.48 28.20 -8.58
C GLN A 329 27.30 27.04 -9.57
N TRP A 330 27.81 25.83 -9.26
CA TRP A 330 27.78 24.69 -10.16
C TRP A 330 26.56 23.80 -9.91
N ILE A 331 25.95 23.38 -11.05
CA ILE A 331 24.86 22.42 -11.10
C ILE A 331 25.19 21.36 -12.15
N TYR A 332 24.90 20.11 -11.85
CA TYR A 332 25.13 18.98 -12.75
C TYR A 332 23.82 18.49 -13.31
N PHE A 333 23.80 18.09 -14.57
CA PHE A 333 22.63 17.55 -15.24
C PHE A 333 23.00 16.27 -15.99
N PHE A 334 22.07 15.31 -15.95
CA PHE A 334 22.06 14.12 -16.79
C PHE A 334 20.97 14.28 -17.85
N TYR A 335 21.35 14.24 -19.12
CA TYR A 335 20.38 14.48 -20.20
C TYR A 335 20.80 13.86 -21.54
N SER A 336 19.82 13.70 -22.45
CA SER A 336 20.00 13.28 -23.84
C SER A 336 20.06 14.51 -24.73
N PRO A 337 21.25 14.97 -25.18
CA PRO A 337 21.36 16.21 -25.94
C PRO A 337 20.64 16.11 -27.30
N ASP A 338 20.10 17.26 -27.79
CA ASP A 338 19.49 17.37 -29.12
C ASP A 338 20.52 17.44 -30.24
N ILE A 339 21.22 16.35 -30.45
CA ILE A 339 22.26 16.18 -31.50
C ILE A 339 22.05 14.84 -32.22
N PRO A 340 22.60 14.69 -33.46
CA PRO A 340 22.46 13.48 -34.26
C PRO A 340 23.12 12.24 -33.61
N GLU A 341 24.15 12.41 -32.79
CA GLU A 341 24.82 11.30 -32.09
C GLU A 341 23.94 10.75 -30.98
N ALA A 342 23.73 9.45 -30.97
CA ALA A 342 22.96 8.78 -29.92
C ALA A 342 23.83 8.64 -28.66
N THR A 343 23.69 9.57 -27.74
CA THR A 343 24.51 9.67 -26.52
C THR A 343 23.71 10.34 -25.39
N GLN A 344 24.09 10.05 -24.17
CA GLN A 344 23.67 10.78 -22.96
C GLN A 344 24.88 11.51 -22.40
N TYR A 345 24.64 12.68 -21.82
CA TYR A 345 25.66 13.52 -21.20
C TYR A 345 25.45 13.64 -19.70
N VAL A 346 26.56 13.65 -18.97
CA VAL A 346 26.64 14.25 -17.65
C VAL A 346 27.45 15.52 -17.79
N SER A 347 26.81 16.67 -17.61
CA SER A 347 27.45 17.98 -17.78
C SER A 347 27.30 18.81 -16.51
N ARG A 348 28.34 19.61 -16.23
CA ARG A 348 28.34 20.67 -15.23
C ARG A 348 28.10 22.02 -15.92
N PHE A 349 27.18 22.81 -15.34
CA PHE A 349 26.90 24.18 -15.72
C PHE A 349 27.21 25.11 -14.56
N THR A 350 27.46 26.36 -14.86
CA THR A 350 27.52 27.48 -13.91
C THR A 350 26.17 28.21 -13.97
N LEU A 351 25.50 28.39 -12.85
CA LEU A 351 24.28 29.20 -12.75
C LEU A 351 24.68 30.68 -12.52
N ASP A 352 24.52 31.49 -13.54
CA ASP A 352 24.75 32.94 -13.50
C ASP A 352 23.37 33.63 -13.39
N GLU A 353 23.07 34.21 -12.24
CA GLU A 353 21.73 34.69 -11.85
C GLU A 353 20.64 33.63 -12.06
N ASP A 354 19.92 33.63 -13.17
CA ASP A 354 18.86 32.71 -13.56
C ASP A 354 19.15 32.00 -14.90
N ARG A 355 20.43 31.92 -15.31
CA ARG A 355 20.86 31.31 -16.58
C ARG A 355 21.94 30.24 -16.38
N LEU A 356 21.83 29.16 -17.14
CA LEU A 356 22.86 28.14 -17.23
C LEU A 356 23.94 28.58 -18.25
N THR A 357 25.17 28.65 -17.79
CA THR A 357 26.33 29.08 -18.58
C THR A 357 27.46 28.08 -18.42
N GLU A 358 28.55 28.25 -19.24
CA GLU A 358 29.80 27.49 -19.09
C GLU A 358 29.66 25.96 -19.01
N GLU A 359 28.90 25.36 -19.91
CA GLU A 359 28.78 23.90 -19.94
C GLU A 359 30.12 23.18 -20.01
N LYS A 360 30.33 22.17 -19.15
CA LYS A 360 31.47 21.26 -19.18
C LYS A 360 30.96 19.81 -19.19
N VAL A 361 31.07 19.12 -20.32
CA VAL A 361 30.66 17.72 -20.44
C VAL A 361 31.71 16.84 -19.75
N LEU A 362 31.31 16.19 -18.64
CA LEU A 362 32.17 15.31 -17.86
C LEU A 362 32.15 13.88 -18.44
N LEU A 363 30.99 13.34 -18.73
CA LEU A 363 30.83 12.00 -19.29
C LEU A 363 29.95 12.02 -20.55
N LYS A 364 30.32 11.17 -21.50
CA LYS A 364 29.52 10.83 -22.68
C LYS A 364 29.23 9.34 -22.65
N ILE A 365 27.96 8.97 -22.67
CA ILE A 365 27.51 7.58 -22.57
C ILE A 365 26.81 7.21 -23.88
N PRO A 366 27.44 6.39 -24.75
CA PRO A 366 26.81 5.96 -26.00
C PRO A 366 25.58 5.11 -25.74
N VAL A 367 24.45 5.43 -26.40
CA VAL A 367 23.16 4.73 -26.26
C VAL A 367 22.61 4.34 -27.63
N LEU A 368 21.56 3.52 -27.64
CA LEU A 368 20.77 3.25 -28.83
C LEU A 368 19.38 3.88 -28.58
N ARG A 369 19.05 4.94 -29.31
CA ARG A 369 17.78 5.69 -29.12
C ARG A 369 16.57 4.96 -29.72
N GLN A 370 16.33 3.71 -29.30
CA GLN A 370 15.19 2.94 -29.80
C GLN A 370 14.24 2.45 -28.71
N CYS A 371 14.66 2.51 -27.45
CA CYS A 371 13.88 2.13 -26.25
C CYS A 371 14.64 2.57 -24.97
N CYS A 372 14.40 2.14 -24.01
CA CYS A 372 14.14 2.02 -22.60
C CYS A 372 15.42 2.02 -21.74
N HIS A 373 15.22 2.23 -20.46
CA HIS A 373 16.21 2.15 -19.40
C HIS A 373 17.30 3.21 -19.57
N SER A 374 16.90 4.48 -19.48
CA SER A 374 17.82 5.62 -19.59
C SER A 374 18.55 5.93 -18.28
N GLY A 375 17.98 5.58 -17.12
CA GLY A 375 18.50 6.00 -15.81
C GLY A 375 18.34 7.50 -15.62
N GLY A 376 19.35 8.15 -15.01
CA GLY A 376 19.48 9.60 -15.01
C GLY A 376 19.79 10.24 -13.67
N ALA A 377 19.46 9.58 -12.53
CA ALA A 377 19.67 10.16 -11.21
C ALA A 377 21.12 10.59 -10.96
N LEU A 378 21.30 11.72 -10.30
CA LEU A 378 22.56 12.29 -9.86
C LEU A 378 22.49 12.61 -8.37
N GLU A 379 23.49 12.20 -7.60
CA GLU A 379 23.56 12.55 -6.19
C GLU A 379 25.01 12.70 -5.72
N PHE A 380 25.27 13.67 -4.85
CA PHE A 380 26.53 13.82 -4.17
C PHE A 380 26.54 13.10 -2.83
N GLY A 381 27.50 12.20 -2.64
CA GLY A 381 27.80 11.70 -1.31
C GLY A 381 28.41 12.79 -0.40
N LYS A 382 28.32 12.60 0.89
CA LYS A 382 28.90 13.51 1.90
C LYS A 382 30.43 13.63 1.77
N ASP A 383 31.05 12.68 1.06
CA ASP A 383 32.46 12.67 0.69
C ASP A 383 32.79 13.60 -0.50
N GLY A 384 31.77 14.23 -1.10
CA GLY A 384 31.90 15.13 -2.27
C GLY A 384 32.11 14.37 -3.59
N LEU A 385 31.83 13.08 -3.64
CA LEU A 385 31.84 12.30 -4.86
C LEU A 385 30.49 12.34 -5.54
N LEU A 386 30.48 12.42 -6.86
CA LEU A 386 29.26 12.39 -7.66
C LEU A 386 28.96 10.95 -8.07
N TYR A 387 27.77 10.48 -7.73
CA TYR A 387 27.22 9.20 -8.17
C TYR A 387 26.22 9.44 -9.30
N ILE A 388 26.16 8.48 -10.25
CA ILE A 388 25.42 8.63 -11.50
C ILE A 388 24.73 7.33 -11.84
N GLY A 389 23.41 7.30 -11.84
CA GLY A 389 22.59 6.15 -12.22
C GLY A 389 22.41 6.07 -13.74
N VAL A 390 22.84 4.97 -14.35
CA VAL A 390 22.75 4.75 -15.80
C VAL A 390 22.02 3.44 -16.09
N GLY A 391 20.94 3.47 -16.84
CA GLY A 391 20.19 2.30 -17.26
C GLY A 391 20.95 1.44 -18.28
N ASP A 392 20.48 0.20 -18.49
CA ASP A 392 21.19 -0.76 -19.38
C ASP A 392 20.96 -0.51 -20.87
N ASN A 393 20.04 0.40 -21.22
CA ASN A 393 19.69 0.75 -22.59
C ASN A 393 19.35 -0.48 -23.46
N THR A 394 18.54 -1.42 -22.92
CA THR A 394 18.17 -2.68 -23.57
C THR A 394 16.67 -2.73 -23.80
N ASN A 395 16.24 -3.20 -24.96
CA ASN A 395 14.82 -3.37 -25.28
C ASN A 395 14.27 -4.66 -24.66
N PRO A 396 13.27 -4.61 -23.75
CA PRO A 396 12.78 -5.79 -23.04
C PRO A 396 11.72 -6.60 -23.84
N PHE A 397 11.15 -6.05 -24.91
CA PHE A 397 9.90 -6.57 -25.47
C PHE A 397 9.99 -7.90 -26.22
N GLU A 398 11.16 -8.36 -26.63
CA GLU A 398 11.31 -9.63 -27.35
C GLU A 398 11.85 -10.78 -26.50
N SER A 399 12.08 -10.55 -25.21
CA SER A 399 12.53 -11.55 -24.25
C SER A 399 11.41 -12.34 -23.57
N SER A 400 10.15 -12.09 -23.90
CA SER A 400 8.95 -12.62 -23.22
C SER A 400 8.91 -12.26 -21.73
N GLY A 401 9.48 -11.11 -21.35
CA GLY A 401 9.55 -10.64 -19.97
C GLY A 401 10.66 -11.25 -19.13
N PHE A 402 11.52 -12.11 -19.69
CA PHE A 402 12.70 -12.66 -19.01
C PHE A 402 13.97 -11.91 -19.40
N ALA A 403 15.14 -12.37 -18.94
CA ALA A 403 16.42 -11.76 -19.28
C ALA A 403 16.60 -11.60 -20.80
N PRO A 404 16.88 -10.38 -21.31
CA PRO A 404 17.18 -10.12 -22.71
C PRO A 404 18.66 -10.45 -22.95
N ILE A 405 18.91 -11.67 -23.44
CA ILE A 405 20.25 -12.20 -23.76
C ILE A 405 20.29 -12.75 -25.18
N ASP A 406 19.76 -12.00 -26.14
CA ASP A 406 19.66 -12.39 -27.55
C ASP A 406 20.98 -12.12 -28.30
N GLU A 407 21.84 -13.10 -28.36
CA GLU A 407 23.19 -13.04 -28.96
C GLU A 407 23.20 -13.14 -30.50
N ARG A 408 22.03 -13.19 -31.15
CA ARG A 408 21.96 -13.30 -32.61
C ARG A 408 22.54 -12.04 -33.29
N PRO A 409 23.20 -12.15 -34.43
CA PRO A 409 23.75 -11.02 -35.17
C PRO A 409 22.64 -9.96 -35.45
N GLY A 410 22.95 -8.68 -35.19
CA GLY A 410 22.03 -7.57 -35.37
C GLY A 410 21.00 -7.38 -34.25
N ARG A 411 21.15 -8.12 -33.11
CA ARG A 411 20.23 -8.10 -31.98
C ARG A 411 20.83 -7.42 -30.73
N GLN A 412 21.84 -6.58 -30.89
CA GLN A 412 22.53 -5.92 -29.77
C GLN A 412 21.59 -5.17 -28.82
N LEU A 413 20.50 -4.60 -29.34
CA LEU A 413 19.48 -3.90 -28.55
C LEU A 413 18.73 -4.82 -27.58
N TYR A 414 18.71 -6.11 -27.84
CA TYR A 414 18.02 -7.15 -27.06
C TYR A 414 18.98 -8.02 -26.25
N ASP A 415 20.22 -7.53 -26.02
CA ASP A 415 21.27 -8.23 -25.28
C ASP A 415 21.84 -7.35 -24.17
N ALA A 416 21.34 -7.48 -22.95
CA ALA A 416 21.82 -6.74 -21.78
C ALA A 416 23.22 -7.20 -21.32
N GLN A 417 23.73 -8.31 -21.84
CA GLN A 417 25.11 -8.76 -21.59
C GLN A 417 26.13 -7.78 -22.18
N ARG A 418 25.76 -7.02 -23.22
CA ARG A 418 26.65 -6.00 -23.83
C ARG A 418 26.80 -4.73 -22.98
N SER A 419 25.87 -4.48 -22.04
CA SER A 419 25.80 -3.29 -21.20
C SER A 419 25.87 -3.63 -19.72
N ALA A 420 24.78 -4.02 -19.05
CA ALA A 420 24.75 -4.28 -17.62
C ALA A 420 25.76 -5.38 -17.19
N GLY A 421 25.89 -6.46 -17.97
CA GLY A 421 26.84 -7.54 -17.75
C GLY A 421 28.24 -7.29 -18.33
N ASN A 422 28.56 -6.09 -18.80
CA ASN A 422 29.84 -5.76 -19.46
C ASN A 422 30.68 -4.82 -18.59
N THR A 423 31.85 -5.28 -18.18
CA THR A 423 32.77 -4.50 -17.34
C THR A 423 33.41 -3.30 -18.05
N ASN A 424 33.33 -3.22 -19.40
CA ASN A 424 33.86 -2.15 -20.22
C ASN A 424 32.78 -1.22 -20.81
N ASP A 425 31.60 -1.19 -20.17
CA ASP A 425 30.46 -0.35 -20.56
C ASP A 425 29.93 0.44 -19.35
N LEU A 426 29.50 1.67 -19.56
CA LEU A 426 28.99 2.53 -18.48
C LEU A 426 27.48 2.33 -18.19
N ARG A 427 26.75 1.61 -19.05
CA ARG A 427 25.32 1.39 -18.94
C ARG A 427 24.97 0.21 -18.02
N GLY A 428 23.82 0.29 -17.34
CA GLY A 428 23.40 -0.68 -16.33
C GLY A 428 24.28 -0.63 -15.07
N LYS A 429 24.57 0.59 -14.61
CA LYS A 429 25.57 0.89 -13.57
C LYS A 429 25.12 2.04 -12.67
N ILE A 430 25.68 2.10 -11.47
CA ILE A 430 25.88 3.34 -10.73
C ILE A 430 27.37 3.64 -10.81
N LEU A 431 27.69 4.76 -11.45
CA LEU A 431 29.06 5.24 -11.61
C LEU A 431 29.42 6.16 -10.46
N ARG A 432 30.72 6.29 -10.13
CA ARG A 432 31.20 7.18 -9.08
C ARG A 432 32.47 7.90 -9.54
N ILE A 433 32.43 9.24 -9.55
CA ILE A 433 33.52 10.11 -9.99
C ILE A 433 33.73 11.28 -9.02
N GLN A 434 34.91 11.91 -9.10
CA GLN A 434 35.24 13.14 -8.40
C GLN A 434 35.35 14.28 -9.42
N PRO A 435 34.36 15.17 -9.56
CA PRO A 435 34.45 16.34 -10.43
C PRO A 435 35.60 17.26 -10.02
N ARG A 436 36.21 17.93 -11.03
CA ARG A 436 37.32 18.89 -10.86
C ARG A 436 36.94 20.26 -11.36
N GLU A 437 37.64 21.29 -10.86
CA GLU A 437 37.43 22.69 -11.27
C GLU A 437 37.61 22.91 -12.75
N ASP A 438 38.59 22.25 -13.40
CA ASP A 438 38.89 22.39 -14.83
C ASP A 438 37.83 21.77 -15.77
N GLY A 439 36.78 21.15 -15.22
CA GLY A 439 35.75 20.50 -16.01
C GLY A 439 36.08 19.05 -16.39
N THR A 440 37.10 18.46 -15.79
CA THR A 440 37.40 17.00 -15.83
C THR A 440 36.94 16.33 -14.56
N TYR A 441 37.21 15.01 -14.43
CA TYR A 441 36.97 14.28 -13.19
C TYR A 441 38.17 13.36 -12.87
N ALA A 442 38.23 12.93 -11.61
CA ALA A 442 39.13 11.88 -11.15
C ALA A 442 38.33 10.61 -10.84
N ILE A 443 39.01 9.48 -10.84
CA ILE A 443 38.48 8.22 -10.32
C ILE A 443 38.84 8.14 -8.84
N PRO A 444 37.87 8.08 -7.93
CA PRO A 444 38.15 7.89 -6.52
C PRO A 444 38.56 6.44 -6.21
N ASP A 445 39.25 6.26 -5.09
CA ASP A 445 39.58 4.92 -4.60
C ASP A 445 38.31 4.15 -4.18
N GLY A 446 38.32 2.83 -4.31
CA GLY A 446 37.23 1.96 -3.88
C GLY A 446 36.13 1.73 -4.93
N ASN A 447 36.30 2.19 -6.17
CA ASN A 447 35.48 1.75 -7.30
C ASN A 447 35.76 0.26 -7.62
N LEU A 448 34.84 -0.40 -8.35
CA LEU A 448 34.89 -1.84 -8.58
C LEU A 448 36.15 -2.28 -9.33
N PHE A 449 36.65 -1.45 -10.25
CA PHE A 449 37.85 -1.76 -11.04
C PHE A 449 38.92 -0.66 -10.86
N PRO A 450 40.13 -1.02 -10.46
CA PRO A 450 41.25 -0.07 -10.41
C PRO A 450 41.56 0.54 -11.78
N VAL A 451 42.02 1.80 -11.77
CA VAL A 451 42.45 2.52 -12.99
C VAL A 451 43.51 1.70 -13.71
N GLY A 452 43.34 1.51 -15.04
CA GLY A 452 44.30 0.77 -15.90
C GLY A 452 44.03 -0.73 -15.95
N THR A 453 42.99 -1.27 -15.29
CA THR A 453 42.58 -2.67 -15.47
C THR A 453 42.05 -2.87 -16.88
N PRO A 454 42.64 -3.81 -17.68
CA PRO A 454 42.20 -4.00 -19.07
C PRO A 454 40.74 -4.45 -19.18
N ASN A 455 40.03 -3.99 -20.20
CA ASN A 455 38.66 -4.33 -20.51
C ASN A 455 37.68 -3.99 -19.35
N THR A 456 37.96 -2.91 -18.61
CA THR A 456 37.06 -2.38 -17.54
C THR A 456 36.96 -0.87 -17.61
N ARG A 457 35.87 -0.34 -16.99
CA ARG A 457 35.68 1.09 -16.79
C ARG A 457 35.87 1.40 -15.30
N PRO A 458 36.86 2.25 -14.96
CA PRO A 458 37.17 2.56 -13.57
C PRO A 458 36.10 3.44 -12.87
N GLU A 459 35.18 4.04 -13.62
CA GLU A 459 34.05 4.83 -13.10
C GLU A 459 33.02 3.94 -12.37
N ILE A 460 33.02 2.63 -12.62
CA ILE A 460 31.99 1.72 -12.12
C ILE A 460 32.14 1.52 -10.60
N TYR A 461 31.08 1.86 -9.85
CA TYR A 461 30.92 1.53 -8.45
C TYR A 461 29.97 0.32 -8.25
N VAL A 462 28.77 0.39 -8.81
CA VAL A 462 27.81 -0.73 -8.89
C VAL A 462 27.65 -1.13 -10.35
N MET A 463 27.63 -2.44 -10.65
CA MET A 463 27.27 -2.97 -11.96
C MET A 463 26.16 -4.01 -11.85
N GLY A 464 25.51 -4.32 -12.97
CA GLY A 464 24.44 -5.31 -13.03
C GLY A 464 23.09 -4.75 -12.61
N CYS A 465 22.80 -3.50 -12.98
CA CYS A 465 21.50 -2.88 -12.85
C CYS A 465 20.74 -2.90 -14.19
N ARG A 466 19.42 -2.95 -14.12
CA ARG A 466 18.55 -2.78 -15.29
C ARG A 466 18.25 -1.32 -15.54
N ASN A 467 17.66 -0.65 -14.56
CA ASN A 467 17.37 0.79 -14.62
C ASN A 467 17.37 1.39 -13.20
N PRO A 468 18.54 1.70 -12.62
CA PRO A 468 18.65 2.32 -11.29
C PRO A 468 18.19 3.78 -11.37
N PHE A 469 16.86 3.98 -11.41
CA PHE A 469 16.27 5.27 -11.78
C PHE A 469 16.33 6.29 -10.64
N ARG A 470 16.18 5.85 -9.39
CA ARG A 470 16.39 6.67 -8.19
C ARG A 470 17.21 5.90 -7.18
N PHE A 471 18.18 6.58 -6.63
CA PHE A 471 19.04 6.05 -5.59
C PHE A 471 19.31 7.13 -4.54
N SER A 472 19.84 6.73 -3.40
CA SER A 472 20.27 7.64 -2.34
C SER A 472 21.52 7.12 -1.66
N ILE A 473 22.25 8.05 -1.03
CA ILE A 473 23.52 7.77 -0.36
C ILE A 473 23.34 8.11 1.12
N ASP A 474 23.49 7.10 1.97
CA ASP A 474 23.43 7.30 3.41
C ASP A 474 24.59 8.19 3.90
N SER A 475 24.27 9.30 4.52
CA SER A 475 25.23 10.29 5.01
C SER A 475 26.17 9.77 6.11
N LYS A 476 25.80 8.70 6.81
CA LYS A 476 26.58 8.13 7.93
C LYS A 476 27.51 7.01 7.48
N THR A 477 27.05 6.18 6.55
CA THR A 477 27.78 4.98 6.12
C THR A 477 28.39 5.08 4.73
N ASN A 478 27.96 6.05 3.90
CA ASN A 478 28.20 6.12 2.46
C ASN A 478 27.71 4.86 1.70
N HIS A 479 26.77 4.09 2.27
CA HIS A 479 26.13 3.00 1.53
C HIS A 479 25.20 3.59 0.48
N VAL A 480 25.12 2.95 -0.67
CA VAL A 480 24.25 3.34 -1.77
C VAL A 480 23.01 2.47 -1.76
N TYR A 481 21.83 3.09 -1.76
CA TYR A 481 20.54 2.43 -1.79
C TYR A 481 19.83 2.81 -3.08
N TRP A 482 19.28 1.84 -3.81
CA TRP A 482 18.55 2.14 -5.06
C TRP A 482 17.40 1.18 -5.32
N GLY A 483 16.40 1.69 -6.04
CA GLY A 483 15.39 0.87 -6.67
C GLY A 483 15.85 0.42 -8.07
N ASP A 484 15.62 -0.84 -8.42
CA ASP A 484 15.93 -1.36 -9.76
C ASP A 484 14.74 -2.12 -10.33
N VAL A 485 14.09 -1.54 -11.35
CA VAL A 485 12.92 -2.12 -11.99
C VAL A 485 13.26 -3.45 -12.66
N GLY A 486 12.43 -4.44 -12.41
CA GLY A 486 12.60 -5.79 -12.95
C GLY A 486 12.05 -6.00 -14.36
N PRO A 487 12.32 -7.15 -14.98
CA PRO A 487 11.68 -7.56 -16.23
C PRO A 487 10.24 -8.02 -16.01
N ASP A 488 9.45 -8.12 -17.11
CA ASP A 488 7.99 -8.18 -17.07
C ASP A 488 7.39 -9.60 -17.01
N ALA A 489 8.18 -10.64 -16.67
CA ALA A 489 7.64 -12.01 -16.58
C ALA A 489 6.74 -12.16 -15.35
N GLY A 490 5.44 -12.38 -15.55
CA GLY A 490 4.46 -12.54 -14.48
C GLY A 490 4.53 -13.86 -13.70
N GLY A 491 5.43 -14.77 -14.07
CA GLY A 491 5.68 -16.05 -13.39
C GLY A 491 6.98 -16.68 -13.85
N GLU A 492 7.48 -17.66 -13.10
CA GLU A 492 8.66 -18.43 -13.46
C GLU A 492 8.42 -19.33 -14.68
N ASP A 493 9.48 -19.61 -15.44
CA ASP A 493 9.49 -20.55 -16.56
C ASP A 493 10.69 -21.47 -16.44
N SER A 494 10.47 -22.78 -16.44
CA SER A 494 11.51 -23.80 -16.28
C SER A 494 12.60 -23.73 -17.37
N LEU A 495 12.31 -23.13 -18.52
CA LEU A 495 13.24 -22.97 -19.65
C LEU A 495 13.93 -21.59 -19.66
N ARG A 496 13.38 -20.59 -18.96
CA ARG A 496 13.90 -19.21 -18.98
C ARG A 496 14.46 -18.79 -17.62
N GLY A 497 13.79 -19.11 -16.53
CA GLY A 497 14.23 -18.76 -15.18
C GLY A 497 13.13 -18.12 -14.35
N PRO A 498 13.46 -17.28 -13.34
CA PRO A 498 12.52 -16.69 -12.41
C PRO A 498 11.55 -15.70 -13.06
N ALA A 499 10.48 -15.40 -12.36
CA ALA A 499 9.58 -14.28 -12.67
C ALA A 499 10.33 -12.94 -12.69
N GLY A 500 9.73 -11.93 -13.29
CA GLY A 500 10.20 -10.55 -13.18
C GLY A 500 10.07 -10.06 -11.74
N MET A 501 11.13 -9.45 -11.23
CA MET A 501 11.19 -8.92 -9.87
C MET A 501 11.80 -7.53 -9.87
N GLY A 502 11.14 -6.60 -9.20
CA GLY A 502 11.74 -5.34 -8.76
C GLY A 502 12.55 -5.56 -7.49
N GLU A 503 13.53 -4.73 -7.30
CA GLU A 503 14.48 -4.84 -6.20
C GLU A 503 14.74 -3.48 -5.58
N TYR A 504 14.78 -3.45 -4.25
CA TYR A 504 15.50 -2.43 -3.52
C TYR A 504 16.84 -3.04 -3.11
N ASN A 505 17.91 -2.36 -3.43
CA ASN A 505 19.26 -2.85 -3.25
C ASN A 505 20.07 -1.96 -2.32
N GLN A 506 21.09 -2.53 -1.66
CA GLN A 506 22.02 -1.84 -0.79
C GLN A 506 23.46 -2.21 -1.19
N ALA A 507 24.28 -1.23 -1.54
CA ALA A 507 25.70 -1.42 -1.75
C ALA A 507 26.52 -0.86 -0.57
N ARG A 508 27.04 -1.75 0.27
CA ARG A 508 27.98 -1.41 1.36
C ARG A 508 29.41 -1.18 0.85
N LYS A 509 29.67 -1.61 -0.37
CA LYS A 509 30.91 -1.45 -1.13
C LYS A 509 30.64 -1.69 -2.61
N ALA A 510 31.58 -1.31 -3.45
CA ALA A 510 31.50 -1.59 -4.89
C ALA A 510 31.24 -3.08 -5.17
N GLY A 511 30.33 -3.37 -6.12
CA GLY A 511 29.91 -4.76 -6.36
C GLY A 511 29.12 -4.98 -7.65
N TYR A 512 28.82 -6.26 -7.91
CA TYR A 512 28.01 -6.72 -9.03
C TYR A 512 26.68 -7.31 -8.52
N TYR A 513 25.52 -6.81 -9.02
CA TYR A 513 24.18 -7.12 -8.51
C TYR A 513 23.31 -7.94 -9.49
N GLY A 514 23.94 -8.62 -10.41
CA GLY A 514 23.44 -9.81 -11.11
C GLY A 514 22.76 -9.59 -12.44
N TRP A 515 22.09 -8.48 -12.73
CA TRP A 515 21.46 -8.29 -14.04
C TRP A 515 22.45 -8.34 -15.20
N PRO A 516 22.15 -9.08 -16.32
CA PRO A 516 20.90 -9.78 -16.65
C PRO A 516 20.85 -11.26 -16.24
N TYR A 517 21.72 -11.77 -15.39
CA TYR A 517 21.86 -13.19 -15.11
C TYR A 517 21.04 -13.68 -13.91
N SER A 518 20.70 -12.78 -13.00
CA SER A 518 19.89 -13.08 -11.80
C SER A 518 18.92 -11.96 -11.44
N ARG A 519 17.94 -12.29 -10.60
CA ARG A 519 17.04 -11.37 -9.91
C ARG A 519 16.68 -11.90 -8.52
N GLY A 520 16.21 -10.98 -7.65
CA GLY A 520 15.83 -11.30 -6.28
C GLY A 520 16.96 -11.95 -5.49
N ASN A 521 16.64 -12.88 -4.62
CA ASN A 521 17.62 -13.63 -3.84
C ASN A 521 18.41 -14.60 -4.73
N ASN A 522 19.28 -14.07 -5.61
CA ASN A 522 20.13 -14.82 -6.53
C ASN A 522 19.39 -15.90 -7.35
N GLN A 523 18.13 -15.64 -7.72
CA GLN A 523 17.38 -16.51 -8.61
C GLN A 523 17.91 -16.38 -10.03
N MET A 524 18.53 -17.46 -10.52
CA MET A 524 19.30 -17.41 -11.76
C MET A 524 18.45 -17.65 -13.00
N TYR A 525 18.64 -16.80 -14.01
CA TYR A 525 18.14 -17.07 -15.36
C TYR A 525 18.95 -18.21 -16.00
N ARG A 526 18.43 -18.71 -17.13
CA ARG A 526 19.06 -19.75 -17.93
C ARG A 526 19.67 -19.16 -19.19
N ASP A 527 20.82 -19.67 -19.59
CA ASP A 527 21.42 -19.40 -20.88
C ASP A 527 20.49 -19.91 -22.00
N TYR A 528 19.77 -18.98 -22.63
CA TYR A 528 18.70 -19.31 -23.58
C TYR A 528 19.10 -18.99 -25.02
N ASP A 529 19.21 -20.06 -25.87
CA ASP A 529 19.47 -19.92 -27.30
C ASP A 529 18.19 -19.45 -28.04
N PHE A 530 18.11 -18.16 -28.34
CA PHE A 530 16.97 -17.56 -29.06
C PHE A 530 16.79 -18.08 -30.48
N LYS A 531 17.86 -18.56 -31.13
CA LYS A 531 17.80 -19.11 -32.49
C LYS A 531 17.18 -20.51 -32.49
N ARG A 532 17.60 -21.35 -31.55
CA ARG A 532 17.13 -22.75 -31.43
C ARG A 532 15.92 -22.88 -30.52
N LYS A 533 15.56 -21.83 -29.79
CA LYS A 533 14.54 -21.82 -28.72
C LYS A 533 14.80 -22.94 -27.70
N LYS A 534 16.02 -23.04 -27.24
CA LYS A 534 16.45 -24.06 -26.27
C LYS A 534 17.06 -23.42 -25.04
N SER A 535 16.70 -23.97 -23.89
CA SER A 535 17.30 -23.62 -22.62
C SER A 535 18.63 -24.31 -22.44
N GLY A 536 19.63 -23.55 -22.02
CA GLY A 536 20.90 -24.05 -21.48
C GLY A 536 20.85 -24.27 -19.97
N GLN A 537 22.01 -24.28 -19.33
CA GLN A 537 22.11 -24.33 -17.87
C GLN A 537 21.75 -22.98 -17.24
N ALA A 538 21.36 -23.02 -15.97
CA ALA A 538 21.25 -21.78 -15.18
C ALA A 538 22.65 -21.18 -14.99
N PHE A 539 22.74 -19.86 -14.99
CA PHE A 539 23.98 -19.16 -14.68
C PHE A 539 24.42 -19.45 -13.24
N ASN A 540 25.69 -19.28 -12.94
CA ASN A 540 26.28 -19.56 -11.62
C ASN A 540 26.58 -18.23 -10.91
N PRO A 541 25.97 -17.93 -9.75
CA PRO A 541 26.11 -16.64 -9.07
C PRO A 541 27.56 -16.36 -8.59
N ILE A 542 28.31 -17.39 -8.28
CA ILE A 542 29.72 -17.26 -7.81
C ILE A 542 30.69 -17.05 -8.98
N LYS A 543 30.33 -17.58 -10.16
CA LYS A 543 31.19 -17.55 -11.35
C LYS A 543 30.34 -17.33 -12.60
N VAL A 544 29.91 -16.09 -12.78
CA VAL A 544 29.19 -15.68 -13.99
C VAL A 544 30.16 -15.54 -15.15
N ILE A 545 29.79 -16.12 -16.28
CA ILE A 545 30.59 -16.04 -17.50
C ILE A 545 29.75 -15.30 -18.57
N ASN A 546 30.27 -14.19 -19.04
CA ASN A 546 29.68 -13.42 -20.15
C ASN A 546 30.39 -13.81 -21.46
N ASN A 547 29.81 -14.75 -22.19
CA ASN A 547 30.28 -15.21 -23.49
C ASN A 547 29.62 -14.53 -24.69
N SER A 548 28.77 -13.50 -24.43
CA SER A 548 28.11 -12.80 -25.52
C SER A 548 29.11 -12.26 -26.54
N PRO A 549 28.83 -12.39 -27.86
CA PRO A 549 29.65 -11.77 -28.91
C PRO A 549 29.66 -10.26 -28.86
N ASN A 550 28.72 -9.65 -28.08
CA ASN A 550 28.65 -8.22 -27.87
C ASN A 550 29.42 -7.75 -26.63
N ASN A 551 30.00 -8.65 -25.84
CA ASN A 551 30.80 -8.32 -24.67
C ASN A 551 32.18 -7.79 -25.08
N THR A 552 32.55 -6.60 -24.60
CA THR A 552 33.93 -6.00 -24.80
C THR A 552 34.75 -6.00 -23.51
N GLY A 553 34.14 -6.46 -22.41
CA GLY A 553 34.73 -6.51 -21.09
C GLY A 553 35.38 -7.86 -20.75
N LEU A 554 35.44 -8.11 -19.46
CA LEU A 554 35.91 -9.39 -18.93
C LEU A 554 34.86 -10.48 -19.22
N GLN A 555 35.33 -11.71 -19.48
CA GLN A 555 34.44 -12.87 -19.61
C GLN A 555 33.96 -13.39 -18.25
N GLU A 556 34.88 -13.50 -17.29
CA GLU A 556 34.54 -13.88 -15.93
C GLU A 556 34.20 -12.62 -15.14
N LEU A 557 32.95 -12.53 -14.68
CA LEU A 557 32.43 -11.38 -13.94
C LEU A 557 32.64 -11.57 -12.42
N PRO A 558 32.64 -10.47 -11.63
CA PRO A 558 32.66 -10.57 -10.18
C PRO A 558 31.50 -11.43 -9.65
N PRO A 559 31.60 -12.01 -8.45
CA PRO A 559 30.48 -12.71 -7.80
C PRO A 559 29.28 -11.79 -7.60
N ILE A 560 28.09 -12.34 -7.76
CA ILE A 560 26.84 -11.58 -7.59
C ILE A 560 26.61 -11.32 -6.10
N GLN A 561 26.26 -10.08 -5.78
CA GLN A 561 25.71 -9.68 -4.48
C GLN A 561 24.21 -9.92 -4.50
N GLU A 562 23.65 -10.33 -3.35
CA GLU A 562 22.21 -10.56 -3.20
C GLU A 562 21.45 -9.21 -3.17
N SER A 563 20.20 -9.22 -3.68
CA SER A 563 19.28 -8.09 -3.52
C SER A 563 18.89 -7.94 -2.06
N PHE A 564 18.62 -6.72 -1.63
CA PHE A 564 18.29 -6.42 -0.23
C PHE A 564 16.80 -6.69 0.07
N ILE A 565 15.89 -6.19 -0.79
CA ILE A 565 14.44 -6.44 -0.75
C ILE A 565 13.99 -6.73 -2.19
N TRP A 566 13.14 -7.74 -2.39
CA TRP A 566 12.67 -8.13 -3.72
C TRP A 566 11.20 -8.52 -3.75
N TYR A 567 10.55 -8.27 -4.88
CA TYR A 567 9.13 -8.56 -5.07
C TYR A 567 8.78 -8.69 -6.55
N SER A 568 7.77 -9.50 -6.82
CA SER A 568 7.21 -9.67 -8.15
C SER A 568 5.90 -8.89 -8.31
N TYR A 569 5.29 -8.96 -9.49
CA TYR A 569 3.93 -8.45 -9.74
C TYR A 569 2.87 -9.08 -8.80
N LYS A 570 3.13 -10.29 -8.30
CA LYS A 570 2.28 -11.00 -7.33
C LYS A 570 2.78 -10.86 -5.88
N GLY A 571 3.51 -9.81 -5.60
CA GLY A 571 4.07 -9.54 -4.28
C GLY A 571 5.32 -10.37 -3.96
N SER A 572 5.65 -10.44 -2.68
CA SER A 572 6.77 -11.18 -2.13
C SER A 572 6.30 -11.95 -0.89
N LYS A 573 6.74 -13.21 -0.75
CA LYS A 573 6.50 -13.98 0.48
C LYS A 573 7.40 -13.52 1.62
N ASP A 574 8.60 -13.07 1.28
CA ASP A 574 9.59 -12.60 2.25
C ASP A 574 9.30 -11.15 2.70
N PHE A 575 8.61 -10.36 1.84
CA PHE A 575 8.27 -8.96 2.08
C PHE A 575 6.79 -8.69 1.72
N PRO A 576 5.82 -9.23 2.48
CA PRO A 576 4.39 -9.15 2.14
C PRO A 576 3.84 -7.72 2.14
N TRP A 577 4.45 -6.79 2.87
CA TRP A 577 4.08 -5.38 2.92
C TRP A 577 4.16 -4.65 1.56
N LEU A 578 4.94 -5.17 0.63
CA LEU A 578 5.05 -4.61 -0.72
C LEU A 578 3.75 -4.76 -1.54
N GLY A 579 2.88 -5.73 -1.22
CA GLY A 579 1.62 -5.97 -1.92
C GLY A 579 1.79 -6.49 -3.35
N GLU A 580 0.72 -6.44 -4.15
CA GLU A 580 0.67 -6.84 -5.56
C GLU A 580 0.47 -5.63 -6.48
N GLY A 581 0.81 -5.74 -7.76
CA GLY A 581 0.62 -4.66 -8.74
C GLY A 581 1.79 -4.45 -9.68
N GLY A 582 1.85 -3.29 -10.33
CA GLY A 582 2.99 -2.84 -11.14
C GLY A 582 4.28 -2.81 -10.31
N VAL A 583 5.44 -2.85 -10.96
CA VAL A 583 6.73 -2.97 -10.28
C VAL A 583 7.67 -1.88 -10.80
N ASN A 584 7.88 -0.85 -9.99
CA ASN A 584 8.85 0.21 -10.28
C ASN A 584 9.39 0.84 -8.98
N PRO A 585 10.28 0.12 -8.26
CA PRO A 585 10.84 0.57 -7.00
C PRO A 585 11.74 1.78 -7.17
N MET A 586 11.64 2.72 -6.24
CA MET A 586 12.47 3.94 -6.18
C MET A 586 12.97 4.19 -4.76
N SER A 587 14.23 4.59 -4.63
CA SER A 587 14.86 4.90 -3.36
C SER A 587 14.71 6.38 -3.03
N GLY A 588 14.22 6.66 -1.84
CA GLY A 588 14.29 7.96 -1.21
C GLY A 588 15.43 8.05 -0.19
N PRO A 589 15.57 9.16 0.53
CA PRO A 589 16.67 9.41 1.46
C PRO A 589 16.58 8.56 2.74
N ILE A 590 17.74 8.37 3.39
CA ILE A 590 17.81 7.91 4.78
C ILE A 590 17.79 9.17 5.67
N TYR A 591 16.81 9.26 6.57
CA TYR A 591 16.67 10.42 7.45
C TYR A 591 17.57 10.28 8.68
N HIS A 592 18.46 11.24 8.89
CA HIS A 592 19.23 11.38 10.13
C HIS A 592 18.99 12.77 10.69
N SER A 593 18.38 12.85 11.84
CA SER A 593 17.94 14.12 12.45
C SER A 593 19.08 15.11 12.69
N ASP A 594 20.31 14.63 12.87
CA ASP A 594 21.51 15.43 13.10
C ASP A 594 22.17 15.93 11.79
N ASP A 595 21.67 15.57 10.63
CA ASP A 595 22.13 16.11 9.34
C ASP A 595 21.50 17.47 9.01
N TYR A 596 20.48 17.90 9.76
CA TYR A 596 19.66 19.07 9.44
C TYR A 596 19.74 20.15 10.51
N ASP A 597 19.54 21.41 10.12
CA ASP A 597 19.55 22.56 11.04
C ASP A 597 18.40 22.54 12.06
N ALA A 598 17.32 21.80 11.77
CA ALA A 598 16.18 21.60 12.66
C ALA A 598 15.66 20.17 12.59
N THR A 599 15.26 19.61 13.72
CA THR A 599 14.56 18.32 13.78
C THR A 599 13.09 18.55 13.45
N VAL A 600 12.69 18.23 12.22
CA VAL A 600 11.32 18.42 11.73
C VAL A 600 10.48 17.15 11.92
N LEU A 601 11.04 15.99 11.63
CA LEU A 601 10.36 14.73 11.86
C LEU A 601 10.65 14.18 13.26
N PRO A 602 9.71 13.44 13.88
CA PRO A 602 9.91 12.80 15.17
C PRO A 602 11.02 11.74 15.14
N ALA A 603 11.58 11.46 16.32
CA ALA A 603 12.69 10.51 16.50
C ALA A 603 12.43 9.11 15.92
N TYR A 604 11.18 8.72 15.76
CA TYR A 604 10.78 7.48 15.07
C TYR A 604 11.45 7.31 13.70
N PHE A 605 11.63 8.39 12.95
CA PHE A 605 12.18 8.34 11.59
C PHE A 605 13.71 8.37 11.55
N ASP A 606 14.37 8.62 12.68
CA ASP A 606 15.82 8.73 12.73
C ASP A 606 16.52 7.41 12.33
N GLY A 607 17.42 7.45 11.37
CA GLY A 607 18.10 6.29 10.80
C GLY A 607 17.25 5.45 9.83
N LYS A 608 16.01 5.83 9.54
CA LYS A 608 15.13 5.05 8.64
C LYS A 608 15.26 5.49 7.18
N TRP A 609 15.20 4.50 6.31
CA TRP A 609 15.27 4.68 4.87
C TRP A 609 13.88 4.80 4.26
N PHE A 610 13.61 5.91 3.55
CA PHE A 610 12.38 6.11 2.79
C PHE A 610 12.46 5.35 1.46
N VAL A 611 11.44 4.56 1.17
CA VAL A 611 11.28 3.85 -0.10
C VAL A 611 9.90 4.16 -0.68
N TYR A 612 9.80 4.24 -1.99
CA TYR A 612 8.52 4.47 -2.64
C TYR A 612 8.40 3.66 -3.92
N GLU A 613 7.18 3.44 -4.33
CA GLU A 613 6.86 2.65 -5.51
C GLU A 613 6.01 3.48 -6.46
N TRP A 614 6.58 3.77 -7.62
CA TRP A 614 5.97 4.67 -8.60
C TRP A 614 4.65 4.16 -9.16
N MET A 615 4.52 2.84 -9.42
CA MET A 615 3.32 2.22 -9.99
C MET A 615 2.22 1.95 -8.97
N ARG A 616 2.54 1.98 -7.65
CA ARG A 616 1.63 1.64 -6.55
C ARG A 616 1.26 2.83 -5.68
N ASP A 617 1.81 4.01 -5.98
CA ASP A 617 1.49 5.28 -5.31
C ASP A 617 1.70 5.28 -3.78
N TRP A 618 2.62 4.47 -3.26
CA TRP A 618 2.88 4.40 -1.82
C TRP A 618 4.32 4.80 -1.45
N ILE A 619 4.47 5.23 -0.21
CA ILE A 619 5.74 5.51 0.46
C ILE A 619 5.79 4.67 1.73
N TYR A 620 6.94 4.02 1.99
CA TYR A 620 7.24 3.30 3.23
C TYR A 620 8.53 3.81 3.85
N VAL A 621 8.71 3.56 5.15
CA VAL A 621 9.97 3.75 5.86
C VAL A 621 10.49 2.40 6.32
N VAL A 622 11.72 2.11 5.94
CA VAL A 622 12.41 0.84 6.25
C VAL A 622 13.29 1.08 7.47
N GLU A 623 13.11 0.25 8.48
CA GLU A 623 13.98 0.18 9.64
C GLU A 623 15.16 -0.75 9.39
N LEU A 624 16.35 -0.28 9.73
CA LEU A 624 17.60 -1.01 9.60
C LEU A 624 18.19 -1.22 10.99
N ASP A 625 18.80 -2.38 11.23
CA ASP A 625 19.51 -2.66 12.46
C ASP A 625 20.90 -1.99 12.51
N GLU A 626 21.64 -2.22 13.59
CA GLU A 626 23.01 -1.72 13.78
C GLU A 626 24.00 -2.20 12.69
N ASN A 627 23.71 -3.34 12.04
CA ASN A 627 24.48 -3.89 10.94
C ASN A 627 23.98 -3.38 9.57
N GLN A 628 22.97 -2.53 9.56
CA GLN A 628 22.29 -2.05 8.35
C GLN A 628 21.53 -3.16 7.60
N ASP A 629 21.06 -4.19 8.30
CA ASP A 629 20.18 -5.24 7.78
C ASP A 629 18.71 -4.86 7.99
N PHE A 630 17.83 -5.39 7.13
CA PHE A 630 16.39 -5.11 7.19
C PHE A 630 15.76 -5.64 8.48
N VAL A 631 14.97 -4.80 9.15
CA VAL A 631 14.16 -5.17 10.33
C VAL A 631 12.69 -5.25 9.96
N GLN A 632 12.12 -4.11 9.56
CA GLN A 632 10.71 -3.97 9.19
C GLN A 632 10.49 -2.78 8.27
N ALA A 633 9.27 -2.65 7.75
CA ALA A 633 8.86 -1.49 6.96
C ALA A 633 7.46 -1.02 7.37
N ASP A 634 7.31 0.27 7.61
CA ASP A 634 6.05 0.88 8.00
C ASP A 634 5.54 1.83 6.92
N PRO A 635 4.22 1.85 6.65
CA PRO A 635 3.66 2.76 5.67
C PRO A 635 3.79 4.22 6.13
N PHE A 636 4.21 5.11 5.23
CA PHE A 636 4.26 6.54 5.47
C PHE A 636 3.07 7.23 4.80
N MET A 637 2.17 7.83 5.59
CA MET A 637 0.96 8.52 5.14
C MET A 637 0.08 7.68 4.18
N PRO A 638 -0.36 6.47 4.57
CA PRO A 638 -1.06 5.52 3.68
C PRO A 638 -2.43 6.00 3.20
N GLY A 639 -3.08 6.93 3.90
CA GLY A 639 -4.35 7.56 3.51
C GLY A 639 -4.18 8.78 2.61
N THR A 640 -2.94 9.19 2.32
CA THR A 640 -2.64 10.37 1.50
C THR A 640 -2.45 9.97 0.03
N ASP A 641 -3.14 10.68 -0.86
CA ASP A 641 -3.00 10.48 -2.31
C ASP A 641 -1.67 11.04 -2.81
N PHE A 642 -0.74 10.15 -3.14
CA PHE A 642 0.46 10.44 -3.91
C PHE A 642 0.24 10.01 -5.37
N SER A 643 0.66 10.85 -6.31
CA SER A 643 0.43 10.63 -7.73
C SER A 643 1.74 10.29 -8.44
N HIS A 644 2.13 9.02 -8.40
CA HIS A 644 3.40 8.51 -8.91
C HIS A 644 4.59 9.29 -8.35
N PRO A 645 4.94 9.10 -7.06
CA PRO A 645 6.07 9.79 -6.44
C PRO A 645 7.35 9.50 -7.23
N MET A 646 8.01 10.58 -7.68
CA MET A 646 9.13 10.53 -8.60
C MET A 646 10.45 10.81 -7.91
N ASP A 647 10.43 11.69 -6.90
CA ASP A 647 11.62 12.06 -6.15
C ASP A 647 11.27 12.56 -4.74
N MET A 648 12.18 12.40 -3.78
CA MET A 648 12.02 12.82 -2.39
C MET A 648 13.30 13.50 -1.90
N LEU A 649 13.16 14.65 -1.25
CA LEU A 649 14.27 15.43 -0.77
C LEU A 649 14.02 15.98 0.65
N PHE A 650 14.98 15.80 1.54
CA PHE A 650 15.07 16.59 2.77
C PHE A 650 15.96 17.83 2.54
N THR A 651 15.42 19.02 2.81
CA THR A 651 16.19 20.25 2.75
C THR A 651 17.12 20.39 3.96
N LYS A 652 18.04 21.34 3.91
CA LYS A 652 18.91 21.66 5.03
C LYS A 652 18.16 22.00 6.31
N GLU A 653 16.95 22.56 6.23
CA GLU A 653 16.06 22.79 7.36
C GLU A 653 15.31 21.51 7.83
N GLY A 654 15.54 20.34 7.23
CA GLY A 654 14.89 19.08 7.56
C GLY A 654 13.46 18.93 7.01
N LYS A 655 13.01 19.81 6.13
CA LYS A 655 11.69 19.74 5.49
C LYS A 655 11.68 18.70 4.39
N LEU A 656 10.64 17.87 4.34
CA LEU A 656 10.48 16.83 3.34
C LEU A 656 9.66 17.34 2.16
N TYR A 657 10.26 17.34 0.97
CA TYR A 657 9.59 17.61 -0.30
C TYR A 657 9.40 16.31 -1.07
N VAL A 658 8.28 16.23 -1.80
CA VAL A 658 7.95 15.12 -2.69
C VAL A 658 7.61 15.69 -4.06
N LEU A 659 8.29 15.20 -5.09
CA LEU A 659 8.00 15.49 -6.48
C LEU A 659 7.16 14.36 -7.05
N GLU A 660 6.00 14.67 -7.62
CA GLU A 660 5.03 13.71 -8.12
C GLU A 660 4.88 13.86 -9.64
N TYR A 661 5.00 12.75 -10.37
CA TYR A 661 4.95 12.74 -11.84
C TYR A 661 3.53 12.91 -12.39
N GLY A 662 2.52 12.47 -11.66
CA GLY A 662 1.13 12.40 -12.11
C GLY A 662 0.77 11.07 -12.77
N GLN A 663 -0.52 10.77 -12.82
CA GLN A 663 -1.06 9.45 -13.17
C GLN A 663 -0.91 9.05 -14.64
N LYS A 664 -0.48 9.93 -15.54
CA LYS A 664 -0.42 9.65 -16.98
C LYS A 664 1.02 9.72 -17.50
N TRP A 665 1.45 8.64 -18.13
CA TRP A 665 2.77 8.51 -18.72
C TRP A 665 2.99 9.42 -19.94
N SER A 666 4.19 9.99 -20.07
CA SER A 666 4.67 10.77 -21.24
C SER A 666 3.75 11.92 -21.65
N THR A 667 3.18 12.61 -20.67
CA THR A 667 2.33 13.79 -20.88
C THR A 667 2.37 14.73 -19.68
N ARG A 668 2.00 15.98 -19.90
CA ARG A 668 1.76 16.94 -18.83
C ARG A 668 0.53 16.51 -18.03
N ASN A 669 0.64 16.48 -16.72
CA ASN A 669 -0.41 16.03 -15.81
C ASN A 669 -0.89 17.16 -14.89
N LEU A 670 -2.21 17.26 -14.71
CA LEU A 670 -2.80 18.20 -13.73
C LEU A 670 -2.44 17.83 -12.28
N ASP A 671 -2.17 16.57 -12.03
CA ASP A 671 -1.80 15.98 -10.75
C ASP A 671 -0.30 15.72 -10.61
N ALA A 672 0.53 16.16 -11.56
CA ALA A 672 1.97 16.30 -11.38
C ALA A 672 2.26 17.53 -10.53
N ARG A 673 2.96 17.36 -9.42
CA ARG A 673 3.07 18.38 -8.37
C ARG A 673 4.39 18.35 -7.62
N LEU A 674 4.74 19.52 -7.07
CA LEU A 674 5.73 19.66 -6.02
C LEU A 674 4.97 19.84 -4.71
N SER A 675 5.21 18.97 -3.75
CA SER A 675 4.52 18.95 -2.47
C SER A 675 5.50 19.07 -1.30
N LEU A 676 5.07 19.74 -0.23
CA LEU A 676 5.75 19.80 1.06
C LEU A 676 4.98 18.96 2.07
N ILE A 677 5.67 18.07 2.77
CA ILE A 677 5.12 17.31 3.87
C ILE A 677 5.40 18.05 5.18
N ASN A 678 4.35 18.45 5.86
CA ASN A 678 4.39 19.11 7.15
C ASN A 678 4.05 18.11 8.26
N TYR A 679 4.80 18.15 9.38
CA TYR A 679 4.51 17.42 10.61
C TYR A 679 4.04 18.39 11.69
N ASN A 680 2.92 18.07 12.34
CA ASN A 680 2.38 18.84 13.45
C ASN A 680 2.60 18.09 14.78
N PRO A 681 3.58 18.48 15.60
CA PRO A 681 3.80 17.88 16.93
C PRO A 681 2.80 18.39 17.98
N GLY A 682 2.04 19.47 17.65
CA GLY A 682 1.13 20.16 18.56
C GLY A 682 -0.32 19.73 18.43
N ASN A 683 -1.22 20.68 18.71
CA ASN A 683 -2.64 20.51 18.57
C ASN A 683 -3.04 20.23 17.10
N ARG A 684 -3.85 19.22 16.90
CA ARG A 684 -4.37 18.85 15.56
C ARG A 684 -5.69 19.53 15.28
N PRO A 685 -5.98 19.93 14.02
CA PRO A 685 -7.31 20.36 13.65
C PRO A 685 -8.32 19.23 13.87
N PRO A 686 -9.54 19.53 14.31
CA PRO A 686 -10.59 18.52 14.41
C PRO A 686 -11.02 17.99 13.04
N VAL A 687 -11.70 16.86 13.00
CA VAL A 687 -12.30 16.30 11.79
C VAL A 687 -13.73 16.79 11.68
N ALA A 688 -14.07 17.50 10.59
CA ALA A 688 -15.42 17.96 10.32
C ALA A 688 -16.16 16.95 9.42
N GLN A 689 -17.19 16.33 9.94
CA GLN A 689 -18.05 15.39 9.21
C GLN A 689 -19.50 15.54 9.65
N PHE A 690 -20.46 15.50 8.72
CA PHE A 690 -21.87 15.46 9.05
C PHE A 690 -22.70 14.64 8.07
N ASP A 691 -23.81 14.13 8.57
CA ASP A 691 -24.85 13.46 7.80
C ASP A 691 -26.13 14.30 7.80
N VAL A 692 -27.01 14.05 6.84
CA VAL A 692 -28.35 14.64 6.75
C VAL A 692 -29.39 13.53 6.63
N ASP A 693 -30.56 13.74 7.21
CA ASP A 693 -31.69 12.81 7.05
C ASP A 693 -32.31 12.90 5.64
N LYS A 694 -32.23 14.04 5.02
CA LYS A 694 -32.73 14.32 3.67
C LYS A 694 -31.84 15.33 2.96
N ALA A 695 -31.33 14.96 1.77
CA ALA A 695 -30.59 15.88 0.93
C ALA A 695 -31.45 16.50 -0.18
N VAL A 696 -32.68 16.02 -0.35
CA VAL A 696 -33.60 16.39 -1.43
C VAL A 696 -35.04 16.37 -0.91
N GLY A 697 -35.90 17.28 -1.38
CA GLY A 697 -37.34 17.26 -1.12
C GLY A 697 -38.05 18.54 -1.53
N ALA A 698 -39.39 18.48 -1.52
CA ALA A 698 -40.25 19.64 -1.82
C ALA A 698 -40.08 20.78 -0.81
N ALA A 699 -40.33 22.02 -1.24
CA ALA A 699 -40.36 23.18 -0.35
C ALA A 699 -41.72 23.28 0.39
N PRO A 700 -41.75 23.64 1.71
CA PRO A 700 -40.61 23.84 2.60
C PRO A 700 -39.98 22.49 3.03
N LEU A 701 -38.64 22.39 3.06
CA LEU A 701 -37.92 21.19 3.42
C LEU A 701 -37.29 21.33 4.80
N ALA A 702 -37.74 20.53 5.76
CA ALA A 702 -37.11 20.38 7.06
C ALA A 702 -36.00 19.33 6.98
N VAL A 703 -34.76 19.71 7.29
CA VAL A 703 -33.58 18.86 7.26
C VAL A 703 -32.95 18.77 8.64
N LYS A 704 -32.62 17.55 9.07
CA LYS A 704 -31.86 17.29 10.29
C LYS A 704 -30.41 17.01 9.92
N PHE A 705 -29.51 17.79 10.49
CA PHE A 705 -28.08 17.65 10.35
C PHE A 705 -27.50 16.98 11.60
N SER A 706 -26.59 16.07 11.44
CA SER A 706 -25.88 15.41 12.53
C SER A 706 -24.37 15.41 12.28
N ALA A 707 -23.64 16.19 13.07
CA ALA A 707 -22.19 16.24 13.11
C ALA A 707 -21.60 15.27 14.15
N ALA A 708 -22.34 14.24 14.58
CA ALA A 708 -21.92 13.30 15.62
C ALA A 708 -20.67 12.46 15.23
N LYS A 709 -20.33 12.42 13.95
CA LYS A 709 -19.09 11.78 13.43
C LYS A 709 -17.89 12.72 13.44
N SER A 710 -18.08 14.02 13.70
CA SER A 710 -16.96 14.93 13.91
C SER A 710 -16.27 14.61 15.22
N LEU A 711 -14.96 14.65 15.19
CA LEU A 711 -14.14 14.30 16.35
C LEU A 711 -12.87 15.16 16.39
N ASP A 712 -12.28 15.23 17.56
CA ASP A 712 -10.97 15.78 17.77
C ASP A 712 -10.04 14.68 18.27
N TYR A 713 -8.88 14.52 17.59
CA TYR A 713 -7.91 13.47 17.93
C TYR A 713 -7.15 13.72 19.23
N ASP A 714 -7.07 15.01 19.66
CA ASP A 714 -6.46 15.39 20.92
C ASP A 714 -7.49 15.44 22.06
N GLN A 715 -8.74 14.99 21.79
CA GLN A 715 -9.88 14.93 22.72
C GLN A 715 -10.31 16.31 23.25
N ASP A 716 -9.98 17.36 22.52
CA ASP A 716 -10.41 18.71 22.84
C ASP A 716 -11.93 18.88 22.62
N GLN A 717 -12.54 19.79 23.37
CA GLN A 717 -13.94 20.10 23.16
C GLN A 717 -14.14 20.85 21.84
N ILE A 718 -15.05 20.32 21.00
CA ILE A 718 -15.32 20.90 19.68
C ILE A 718 -16.61 21.69 19.68
N ARG A 719 -16.62 22.77 18.88
CA ARG A 719 -17.76 23.64 18.59
C ARG A 719 -18.10 23.59 17.11
N TYR A 720 -19.37 23.73 16.79
CA TYR A 720 -19.91 23.63 15.46
C TYR A 720 -20.40 24.98 14.96
N THR A 721 -19.98 25.39 13.77
CA THR A 721 -20.54 26.57 13.08
C THR A 721 -21.12 26.10 11.76
N TRP A 722 -22.42 26.18 11.64
CA TRP A 722 -23.20 25.85 10.45
C TRP A 722 -23.44 27.07 9.60
N ASN A 723 -23.06 27.04 8.32
CA ASN A 723 -23.46 28.00 7.32
C ASN A 723 -24.49 27.34 6.39
N LEU A 724 -25.73 27.88 6.41
CA LEU A 724 -26.88 27.35 5.68
C LEU A 724 -27.22 28.19 4.41
N GLY A 725 -26.22 28.94 3.89
CA GLY A 725 -26.34 29.83 2.74
C GLY A 725 -26.31 31.32 3.11
N GLU A 726 -27.19 31.79 3.99
CA GLU A 726 -27.27 33.23 4.36
C GLU A 726 -26.87 33.50 5.81
N LYS A 727 -26.82 32.51 6.67
CA LYS A 727 -26.69 32.71 8.11
C LYS A 727 -25.78 31.65 8.74
N ASN A 728 -24.85 32.11 9.59
CA ASN A 728 -24.06 31.24 10.45
C ASN A 728 -24.82 30.96 11.75
N ILE A 729 -24.84 29.69 12.18
CA ILE A 729 -25.39 29.21 13.45
C ILE A 729 -24.27 28.54 14.23
N GLU A 730 -23.87 29.10 15.34
CA GLU A 730 -22.88 28.52 16.25
C GLU A 730 -23.60 27.70 17.34
N THR A 731 -23.09 26.52 17.64
CA THR A 731 -23.65 25.62 18.64
C THR A 731 -22.60 24.62 19.16
N ASN A 732 -22.83 24.17 20.41
CA ASN A 732 -22.07 23.05 20.97
C ASN A 732 -22.80 21.71 20.76
N SER A 733 -24.04 21.73 20.23
CA SER A 733 -24.76 20.50 19.90
C SER A 733 -24.28 19.96 18.54
N PRO A 734 -23.98 18.66 18.42
CA PRO A 734 -23.69 18.05 17.13
C PRO A 734 -24.92 17.95 16.23
N GLN A 735 -26.12 18.32 16.71
CA GLN A 735 -27.36 18.21 15.96
C GLN A 735 -27.99 19.58 15.73
N LEU A 736 -28.45 19.80 14.50
CA LEU A 736 -29.17 20.99 14.06
C LEU A 736 -30.38 20.58 13.22
N THR A 737 -31.50 21.27 13.37
CA THR A 737 -32.64 21.15 12.44
C THR A 737 -32.88 22.50 11.80
N HIS A 738 -33.03 22.54 10.49
CA HIS A 738 -33.33 23.75 9.72
C HIS A 738 -34.43 23.50 8.70
N VAL A 739 -35.23 24.50 8.43
CA VAL A 739 -36.29 24.47 7.40
C VAL A 739 -35.88 25.41 6.28
N PHE A 740 -35.70 24.90 5.09
CA PHE A 740 -35.53 25.70 3.87
C PHE A 740 -36.87 26.01 3.27
N GLU A 741 -37.26 27.26 3.34
CA GLU A 741 -38.60 27.73 2.94
C GLU A 741 -38.76 27.89 1.42
N GLN A 742 -37.67 28.20 0.72
CA GLN A 742 -37.70 28.50 -0.72
C GLN A 742 -37.05 27.40 -1.54
N PRO A 743 -37.53 27.13 -2.76
CA PRO A 743 -36.81 26.27 -3.72
C PRO A 743 -35.43 26.82 -4.01
N GLY A 744 -34.45 25.92 -4.12
CA GLY A 744 -33.06 26.26 -4.43
C GLY A 744 -32.08 25.13 -4.19
N MET A 745 -30.86 25.29 -4.70
CA MET A 745 -29.71 24.44 -4.39
C MET A 745 -28.89 25.14 -3.30
N TYR A 746 -28.95 24.61 -2.09
CA TYR A 746 -28.24 25.16 -0.94
C TYR A 746 -26.94 24.37 -0.69
N THR A 747 -25.85 25.10 -0.51
CA THR A 747 -24.59 24.50 -0.02
C THR A 747 -24.49 24.73 1.46
N VAL A 748 -24.71 23.68 2.24
CA VAL A 748 -24.56 23.70 3.69
C VAL A 748 -23.10 23.41 4.02
N LYS A 749 -22.48 24.29 4.83
CA LYS A 749 -21.09 24.16 5.27
C LYS A 749 -21.04 24.01 6.79
N LEU A 750 -20.33 23.02 7.26
CA LEU A 750 -19.99 22.83 8.66
C LEU A 750 -18.53 23.22 8.88
N THR A 751 -18.28 24.08 9.84
CA THR A 751 -16.96 24.33 10.42
C THR A 751 -16.96 23.78 11.85
N VAL A 752 -15.98 22.93 12.15
CA VAL A 752 -15.73 22.41 13.51
C VAL A 752 -14.47 23.06 14.03
N THR A 753 -14.52 23.62 15.23
CA THR A 753 -13.41 24.33 15.86
C THR A 753 -13.18 23.75 17.25
N ASP A 754 -11.94 23.40 17.58
CA ASP A 754 -11.54 22.95 18.90
C ASP A 754 -11.43 24.10 19.94
N GLU A 755 -11.14 23.78 21.19
CA GLU A 755 -11.02 24.78 22.24
C GLU A 755 -9.70 25.60 22.15
N LYS A 756 -8.71 25.14 21.37
CA LYS A 756 -7.44 25.81 21.14
C LYS A 756 -7.43 26.69 19.89
N GLY A 757 -8.49 26.61 19.07
CA GLY A 757 -8.74 27.49 17.94
C GLY A 757 -8.46 26.90 16.56
N GLU A 758 -7.96 25.63 16.49
CA GLU A 758 -7.82 24.94 15.22
C GLU A 758 -9.19 24.55 14.65
N SER A 759 -9.33 24.52 13.33
CA SER A 759 -10.62 24.25 12.71
C SER A 759 -10.53 23.48 11.39
N ALA A 760 -11.56 22.67 11.12
CA ALA A 760 -11.77 21.99 9.84
C ALA A 760 -13.16 22.27 9.28
N GLN A 761 -13.36 22.04 7.97
CA GLN A 761 -14.61 22.34 7.29
C GLN A 761 -15.01 21.21 6.33
N THR A 762 -16.32 21.02 6.20
CA THR A 762 -16.92 20.14 5.19
C THR A 762 -18.20 20.75 4.66
N ASN A 763 -18.69 20.31 3.50
CA ASN A 763 -19.91 20.82 2.92
C ASN A 763 -20.75 19.75 2.22
N GLN A 764 -22.04 19.98 2.08
CA GLN A 764 -23.00 19.13 1.36
C GLN A 764 -24.06 19.98 0.68
N LYS A 765 -24.52 19.55 -0.49
CA LYS A 765 -25.61 20.20 -1.21
C LYS A 765 -26.97 19.65 -0.79
N ILE A 766 -27.95 20.56 -0.61
CA ILE A 766 -29.34 20.23 -0.34
C ILE A 766 -30.18 20.83 -1.46
N LEU A 767 -30.96 19.98 -2.14
CA LEU A 767 -31.89 20.37 -3.18
C LEU A 767 -33.29 20.53 -2.57
N VAL A 768 -33.83 21.71 -2.67
CA VAL A 768 -35.19 22.08 -2.17
C VAL A 768 -36.08 22.46 -3.34
N GLY A 769 -37.30 21.94 -3.37
CA GLY A 769 -38.30 22.29 -4.38
C GLY A 769 -38.56 21.18 -5.40
N ASN A 770 -37.87 20.04 -5.29
CA ASN A 770 -38.17 18.86 -6.10
C ASN A 770 -38.17 17.62 -5.19
N GLU A 771 -39.15 16.75 -5.32
CA GLU A 771 -39.28 15.51 -4.57
C GLU A 771 -38.90 14.32 -5.51
N PRO A 772 -38.15 13.32 -5.06
CA PRO A 772 -37.82 12.19 -5.91
C PRO A 772 -39.09 11.49 -6.43
N PRO A 773 -39.18 11.22 -7.73
CA PRO A 773 -40.29 10.46 -8.29
C PRO A 773 -40.36 9.04 -7.77
N THR A 774 -41.51 8.46 -7.69
CA THR A 774 -41.73 7.04 -7.39
C THR A 774 -42.12 6.29 -8.64
N LEU A 775 -41.52 5.11 -8.87
CA LEU A 775 -41.79 4.23 -9.99
C LEU A 775 -42.10 2.82 -9.49
N GLU A 776 -43.15 2.22 -9.98
CA GLU A 776 -43.57 0.87 -9.63
C GLU A 776 -43.77 0.02 -10.89
N ILE A 777 -43.20 -1.22 -10.86
CA ILE A 777 -43.44 -2.27 -11.85
C ILE A 777 -44.33 -3.34 -11.24
N GLN A 778 -45.58 -3.43 -11.67
CA GLN A 778 -46.53 -4.46 -11.25
C GLN A 778 -46.55 -5.59 -12.27
N LEU A 779 -46.54 -6.82 -11.79
CA LEU A 779 -46.61 -8.05 -12.60
C LEU A 779 -47.89 -8.85 -12.30
N SER A 780 -48.36 -9.59 -13.28
CA SER A 780 -49.54 -10.49 -13.12
C SER A 780 -49.25 -11.68 -12.18
N THR A 781 -48.01 -11.91 -11.75
CA THR A 781 -47.62 -12.95 -10.81
C THR A 781 -46.41 -12.52 -10.00
N ASN A 782 -46.28 -13.06 -8.78
CA ASN A 782 -45.06 -12.86 -7.93
C ASN A 782 -43.92 -13.82 -8.27
N ASN A 783 -44.14 -14.77 -9.20
CA ASN A 783 -43.12 -15.71 -9.60
C ASN A 783 -42.00 -14.98 -10.38
N ARG A 784 -40.74 -15.14 -9.96
CA ARG A 784 -39.54 -14.59 -10.58
C ARG A 784 -38.72 -15.61 -11.37
N THR A 785 -39.26 -16.80 -11.58
CA THR A 785 -38.69 -17.81 -12.49
C THR A 785 -39.44 -17.77 -13.80
N TYR A 786 -38.71 -17.92 -14.92
CA TYR A 786 -39.31 -17.97 -16.26
C TYR A 786 -39.31 -19.38 -16.80
N GLY A 787 -40.42 -19.72 -17.52
CA GLY A 787 -40.58 -21.00 -18.21
C GLY A 787 -40.58 -20.83 -19.71
N ARG A 788 -40.39 -21.94 -20.43
CA ARG A 788 -40.40 -21.99 -21.91
C ARG A 788 -41.73 -21.46 -22.48
N ASN A 789 -41.67 -20.48 -23.39
CA ASN A 789 -42.82 -19.82 -24.02
C ASN A 789 -43.80 -19.14 -23.04
N GLN A 790 -43.36 -18.85 -21.81
CA GLN A 790 -44.16 -18.14 -20.85
C GLN A 790 -44.32 -16.68 -21.28
N ARG A 791 -45.56 -16.16 -21.13
CA ARG A 791 -45.86 -14.74 -21.25
C ARG A 791 -46.31 -14.19 -19.91
N LEU A 792 -45.91 -12.99 -19.62
CA LEU A 792 -46.18 -12.32 -18.35
C LEU A 792 -46.67 -10.90 -18.63
N ALA A 793 -47.85 -10.55 -18.15
CA ALA A 793 -48.33 -9.19 -18.22
C ALA A 793 -47.64 -8.32 -17.15
N TYR A 794 -47.31 -7.10 -17.54
CA TYR A 794 -46.73 -6.09 -16.69
C TYR A 794 -47.43 -4.74 -16.85
N GLN A 795 -47.33 -3.90 -15.81
CA GLN A 795 -47.78 -2.52 -15.83
C GLN A 795 -46.73 -1.67 -15.07
N VAL A 796 -46.34 -0.52 -15.66
CA VAL A 796 -45.44 0.48 -15.06
C VAL A 796 -46.24 1.73 -14.74
N SER A 797 -46.11 2.24 -13.54
CA SER A 797 -46.66 3.51 -13.10
C SER A 797 -45.56 4.39 -12.49
N VAL A 798 -45.65 5.68 -12.78
CA VAL A 798 -44.82 6.72 -12.20
C VAL A 798 -45.71 7.73 -11.53
N GLU A 799 -45.32 8.12 -10.32
CA GLU A 799 -45.93 9.22 -9.56
C GLU A 799 -44.82 10.17 -9.14
N ASP A 800 -45.00 11.43 -9.47
CA ASP A 800 -44.12 12.53 -9.12
C ASP A 800 -45.00 13.68 -8.61
N ARG A 801 -44.54 14.33 -7.55
CA ARG A 801 -45.34 15.38 -6.92
C ARG A 801 -45.49 16.61 -7.79
N GLU A 802 -44.42 16.95 -8.49
CA GLU A 802 -44.31 18.15 -9.32
C GLU A 802 -44.85 17.90 -10.75
N ASP A 803 -44.54 16.73 -11.33
CA ASP A 803 -44.88 16.38 -12.73
C ASP A 803 -46.27 15.69 -12.84
N GLY A 804 -46.80 15.10 -11.75
CA GLY A 804 -48.07 14.35 -11.75
C GLY A 804 -47.93 12.84 -11.85
N LYS A 805 -48.80 12.16 -12.61
CA LYS A 805 -48.85 10.69 -12.68
C LYS A 805 -49.02 10.17 -14.11
N THR A 806 -48.47 9.00 -14.42
CA THR A 806 -48.76 8.33 -15.67
C THR A 806 -50.20 7.81 -15.76
N THR A 807 -50.87 7.56 -14.66
CA THR A 807 -52.23 7.03 -14.56
C THR A 807 -53.31 8.03 -14.94
N ASP A 808 -53.05 9.32 -14.79
CA ASP A 808 -53.96 10.43 -15.20
C ASP A 808 -53.45 11.20 -16.44
N ALA A 809 -52.36 10.70 -17.07
CA ALA A 809 -51.71 11.25 -18.24
C ALA A 809 -51.07 12.68 -18.01
N SER A 810 -50.86 13.12 -16.78
CA SER A 810 -50.09 14.32 -16.52
C SER A 810 -48.60 14.08 -16.83
N ILE A 811 -48.07 12.88 -16.60
CA ILE A 811 -46.76 12.47 -17.11
C ILE A 811 -46.97 11.77 -18.47
N ASP A 812 -46.35 12.33 -19.52
CA ASP A 812 -46.37 11.72 -20.87
C ASP A 812 -45.69 10.33 -20.83
N PRO A 813 -46.39 9.24 -21.25
CA PRO A 813 -45.84 7.90 -21.31
C PRO A 813 -44.50 7.76 -22.06
N SER A 814 -44.24 8.63 -23.04
CA SER A 814 -42.97 8.62 -23.80
C SER A 814 -41.75 9.06 -22.98
N ARG A 815 -41.93 9.69 -21.83
CA ARG A 815 -40.84 10.08 -20.90
C ARG A 815 -40.39 8.92 -19.99
N VAL A 816 -41.17 7.84 -19.92
CA VAL A 816 -40.85 6.65 -19.15
C VAL A 816 -40.24 5.62 -20.06
N LYS A 817 -39.04 5.25 -19.87
CA LYS A 817 -38.35 4.20 -20.63
C LYS A 817 -38.59 2.85 -19.98
N VAL A 818 -39.13 1.91 -20.72
CA VAL A 818 -39.33 0.52 -20.30
C VAL A 818 -38.56 -0.40 -21.24
N THR A 819 -37.69 -1.25 -20.72
CA THR A 819 -36.89 -2.22 -21.51
C THR A 819 -37.00 -3.61 -20.91
N PHE A 820 -36.85 -4.62 -21.76
CA PHE A 820 -36.80 -6.03 -21.37
C PHE A 820 -35.69 -6.73 -22.12
N ASN A 821 -34.66 -7.12 -21.40
CA ASN A 821 -33.41 -7.64 -21.96
C ASN A 821 -33.05 -9.00 -21.34
N TYR A 822 -32.48 -9.89 -22.18
CA TYR A 822 -31.83 -11.12 -21.74
C TYR A 822 -30.35 -10.87 -21.46
N ILE A 823 -29.86 -11.35 -20.31
CA ILE A 823 -28.47 -11.25 -19.87
C ILE A 823 -27.92 -12.67 -19.74
N PRO A 824 -26.90 -13.05 -20.52
CA PRO A 824 -26.25 -14.35 -20.43
C PRO A 824 -25.65 -14.60 -19.03
N GLU A 825 -25.47 -15.88 -18.68
CA GLU A 825 -24.80 -16.24 -17.42
C GLU A 825 -23.34 -15.75 -17.42
N GLY A 826 -22.93 -15.10 -16.34
CA GLY A 826 -21.59 -14.50 -16.19
C GLY A 826 -21.53 -13.02 -16.55
N GLU A 827 -22.58 -12.42 -17.09
CA GLU A 827 -22.67 -10.96 -17.27
C GLU A 827 -23.33 -10.27 -16.08
N ASP A 828 -22.82 -9.09 -15.74
CA ASP A 828 -23.33 -8.31 -14.60
C ASP A 828 -24.68 -7.66 -14.97
N ILE A 829 -25.71 -7.95 -14.17
CA ILE A 829 -27.05 -7.36 -14.27
C ILE A 829 -27.00 -5.83 -14.23
N ILE A 830 -26.06 -5.27 -13.47
CA ILE A 830 -25.90 -3.83 -13.30
C ILE A 830 -25.45 -3.21 -14.62
N LEU A 831 -24.53 -3.84 -15.34
CA LEU A 831 -23.99 -3.36 -16.62
C LEU A 831 -25.02 -3.39 -17.76
N ALA A 832 -25.80 -4.46 -17.84
CA ALA A 832 -26.82 -4.62 -18.88
C ALA A 832 -28.09 -3.79 -18.60
N SER A 833 -28.31 -3.35 -17.35
CA SER A 833 -29.48 -2.58 -16.95
C SER A 833 -29.26 -1.06 -16.92
N ILE A 834 -28.01 -0.58 -17.06
CA ILE A 834 -27.69 0.85 -17.06
C ILE A 834 -27.56 1.35 -18.49
N GLY A 835 -28.69 1.65 -19.11
CA GLY A 835 -28.71 2.57 -20.23
C GLY A 835 -28.31 3.96 -19.75
N HIS A 836 -27.13 4.43 -20.13
CA HIS A 836 -26.58 5.82 -20.13
C HIS A 836 -26.86 6.81 -18.98
N GLN A 837 -27.49 6.44 -17.89
CA GLN A 837 -27.67 7.34 -16.73
C GLN A 837 -27.67 6.56 -15.42
N GLN A 838 -26.52 6.32 -14.83
CA GLN A 838 -26.11 6.41 -13.42
C GLN A 838 -24.88 5.55 -13.10
N ASN A 839 -24.03 6.10 -12.25
CA ASN A 839 -22.72 5.78 -11.70
C ASN A 839 -22.49 4.39 -11.07
N ALA A 840 -22.76 3.27 -11.76
CA ALA A 840 -22.10 2.02 -11.41
C ALA A 840 -20.98 1.78 -12.43
N THR A 841 -19.75 1.87 -11.96
CA THR A 841 -18.57 1.66 -12.79
C THR A 841 -18.54 0.21 -13.27
N PRO A 842 -18.50 -0.06 -14.61
CA PRO A 842 -18.36 -1.40 -15.15
C PRO A 842 -17.18 -2.17 -14.55
N GLU A 843 -17.29 -3.49 -14.39
CA GLU A 843 -16.23 -4.29 -13.79
C GLU A 843 -14.91 -4.14 -14.54
N GLY A 844 -14.92 -4.18 -15.86
CA GLY A 844 -13.75 -3.91 -16.68
C GLY A 844 -13.20 -2.49 -16.49
N LEU A 845 -14.05 -1.48 -16.25
CA LEU A 845 -13.62 -0.12 -15.93
C LEU A 845 -13.10 -0.01 -14.50
N LYS A 846 -13.67 -0.74 -13.54
CA LYS A 846 -13.09 -0.83 -12.17
C LYS A 846 -11.70 -1.42 -12.21
N LEU A 847 -11.50 -2.50 -12.95
CA LEU A 847 -10.20 -3.13 -13.15
C LEU A 847 -9.20 -2.19 -13.86
N ILE A 848 -9.65 -1.43 -14.87
CA ILE A 848 -8.86 -0.38 -15.51
C ILE A 848 -8.45 0.70 -14.48
N ASN A 849 -9.39 1.15 -13.66
CA ASN A 849 -9.13 2.20 -12.66
C ASN A 849 -8.27 1.71 -11.49
N ALA A 850 -8.33 0.42 -11.18
CA ALA A 850 -7.50 -0.22 -10.17
C ALA A 850 -6.11 -0.63 -10.69
N SER A 851 -5.86 -0.46 -12.01
CA SER A 851 -4.58 -0.76 -12.65
C SER A 851 -3.96 0.51 -13.23
N ASP A 852 -2.74 0.39 -13.70
CA ASP A 852 -1.97 1.46 -14.35
C ASP A 852 -2.40 1.77 -15.80
N CYS A 853 -3.40 1.07 -16.32
CA CYS A 853 -3.93 1.30 -17.68
C CYS A 853 -4.33 2.77 -17.94
N LYS A 854 -4.86 3.45 -16.90
CA LYS A 854 -5.24 4.88 -16.96
C LYS A 854 -4.06 5.83 -17.21
N ALA A 855 -2.83 5.38 -16.93
CA ALA A 855 -1.63 6.18 -17.16
C ALA A 855 -1.37 6.42 -18.67
N CYS A 856 -1.75 5.45 -19.53
CA CYS A 856 -1.50 5.51 -20.96
C CYS A 856 -2.77 5.67 -21.80
N HIS A 857 -3.93 5.28 -21.30
CA HIS A 857 -5.19 5.24 -22.03
C HIS A 857 -6.30 6.02 -21.34
N ALA A 858 -7.19 6.63 -22.12
CA ALA A 858 -8.45 7.21 -21.67
C ALA A 858 -9.59 6.77 -22.61
N ILE A 859 -10.84 6.98 -22.21
CA ILE A 859 -12.00 6.51 -22.96
C ILE A 859 -12.08 7.17 -24.35
N ASP A 860 -11.99 8.52 -24.38
CA ASP A 860 -12.28 9.36 -25.55
C ASP A 860 -11.19 10.41 -25.84
N LYS A 861 -10.23 10.57 -24.94
CA LYS A 861 -9.14 11.53 -25.08
C LYS A 861 -7.80 10.83 -25.25
N LYS A 862 -7.05 11.15 -26.30
CA LYS A 862 -5.73 10.57 -26.56
C LYS A 862 -4.73 11.02 -25.47
N VAL A 863 -4.09 10.02 -24.87
CA VAL A 863 -2.97 10.19 -23.93
C VAL A 863 -1.71 9.68 -24.64
N ALA A 864 -0.91 8.85 -24.02
CA ALA A 864 0.24 8.21 -24.65
C ALA A 864 -0.17 7.11 -25.63
N GLY A 865 -1.14 6.28 -25.25
CA GLY A 865 -1.72 5.22 -26.06
C GLY A 865 -2.97 5.65 -26.83
N PRO A 866 -3.56 4.73 -27.63
CA PRO A 866 -4.85 4.98 -28.28
C PRO A 866 -5.97 5.12 -27.26
N THR A 867 -7.03 5.86 -27.62
CA THR A 867 -8.24 5.87 -26.79
C THR A 867 -8.91 4.49 -26.80
N TYR A 868 -9.66 4.15 -25.75
CA TYR A 868 -10.40 2.89 -25.74
C TYR A 868 -11.45 2.85 -26.85
N GLN A 869 -12.02 3.98 -27.25
CA GLN A 869 -12.92 4.09 -28.41
C GLN A 869 -12.19 3.78 -29.73
N GLU A 870 -10.97 4.29 -29.94
CA GLU A 870 -10.17 3.93 -31.13
C GLU A 870 -9.87 2.43 -31.19
N VAL A 871 -9.57 1.81 -30.02
CA VAL A 871 -9.36 0.37 -29.92
C VAL A 871 -10.65 -0.37 -30.26
N ALA A 872 -11.80 0.05 -29.72
CA ALA A 872 -13.11 -0.54 -29.98
C ALA A 872 -13.56 -0.42 -31.46
N GLN A 873 -13.20 0.67 -32.13
CA GLN A 873 -13.45 0.85 -33.55
C GLN A 873 -12.58 -0.05 -34.44
N ARG A 874 -11.31 -0.26 -34.04
CA ARG A 874 -10.34 -1.03 -34.84
C ARG A 874 -10.45 -2.53 -34.69
N TYR A 875 -10.92 -3.04 -33.54
CA TYR A 875 -10.96 -4.45 -33.19
C TYR A 875 -12.36 -4.93 -32.86
N THR A 876 -12.56 -6.23 -33.01
CA THR A 876 -13.84 -6.91 -32.75
C THR A 876 -13.65 -8.04 -31.74
N GLN A 877 -14.76 -8.70 -31.33
CA GLN A 877 -14.69 -9.89 -30.46
C GLN A 877 -13.79 -11.01 -31.02
N ALA A 878 -13.65 -11.11 -32.34
CA ALA A 878 -12.74 -12.07 -32.97
C ALA A 878 -11.26 -11.78 -32.63
N ASP A 879 -10.92 -10.52 -32.29
CA ASP A 879 -9.57 -10.09 -31.93
C ASP A 879 -9.31 -10.17 -30.44
N LYS A 880 -10.28 -10.56 -29.60
CA LYS A 880 -10.20 -10.57 -28.13
C LYS A 880 -8.94 -11.24 -27.62
N GLN A 881 -8.61 -12.45 -28.10
CA GLN A 881 -7.40 -13.17 -27.68
C GLN A 881 -6.09 -12.48 -28.07
N LYS A 882 -6.10 -11.68 -29.11
CA LYS A 882 -4.97 -10.85 -29.52
C LYS A 882 -4.79 -9.68 -28.55
N LEU A 883 -5.89 -9.00 -28.21
CA LEU A 883 -5.90 -7.89 -27.26
C LEU A 883 -5.46 -8.34 -25.86
N ILE A 884 -5.99 -9.47 -25.36
CA ILE A 884 -5.57 -10.08 -24.09
C ILE A 884 -4.04 -10.30 -24.06
N ARG A 885 -3.49 -10.89 -25.15
CA ARG A 885 -2.04 -11.10 -25.24
C ARG A 885 -1.25 -9.79 -25.29
N SER A 886 -1.78 -8.74 -25.95
CA SER A 886 -1.12 -7.43 -26.00
C SER A 886 -1.11 -6.75 -24.63
N ILE A 887 -2.15 -6.90 -23.83
CA ILE A 887 -2.19 -6.38 -22.46
C ILE A 887 -1.20 -7.13 -21.56
N ILE A 888 -1.24 -8.47 -21.55
CA ILE A 888 -0.38 -9.27 -20.66
C ILE A 888 1.10 -9.14 -21.02
N LYS A 889 1.45 -9.09 -22.32
CA LYS A 889 2.85 -9.15 -22.78
C LYS A 889 3.43 -7.81 -23.23
N GLY A 890 2.62 -6.75 -23.22
CA GLY A 890 2.99 -5.50 -23.87
C GLY A 890 2.97 -5.57 -25.40
N SER A 891 3.08 -4.43 -26.04
CA SER A 891 3.15 -4.34 -27.51
C SER A 891 3.86 -3.09 -27.99
N GLN A 892 4.48 -3.16 -29.17
CA GLN A 892 5.19 -2.05 -29.82
C GLN A 892 4.80 -1.97 -31.30
N GLY A 893 4.78 -0.75 -31.86
CA GLY A 893 4.61 -0.51 -33.31
C GLY A 893 3.21 -0.70 -33.86
N VAL A 894 2.21 -1.05 -33.01
CA VAL A 894 0.82 -1.32 -33.45
C VAL A 894 0.03 -0.01 -33.63
N TRP A 895 0.32 0.98 -32.79
CA TRP A 895 -0.35 2.28 -32.74
C TRP A 895 0.62 3.48 -32.90
N GLY A 896 1.75 3.28 -33.56
CA GLY A 896 2.82 4.26 -33.74
C GLY A 896 4.08 3.88 -32.97
N GLU A 897 4.87 4.85 -32.58
CA GLU A 897 6.16 4.63 -31.92
C GLU A 897 6.01 4.38 -30.41
N THR A 898 4.89 4.81 -29.82
CA THR A 898 4.63 4.64 -28.38
C THR A 898 4.44 3.16 -28.04
N MET A 899 5.11 2.71 -26.99
CA MET A 899 5.07 1.34 -26.50
C MET A 899 4.00 1.19 -25.42
N MET A 900 3.37 0.01 -25.38
CA MET A 900 2.48 -0.42 -24.32
C MET A 900 3.23 -1.36 -23.38
N SER A 901 3.32 -1.02 -22.13
CA SER A 901 3.91 -1.87 -21.07
C SER A 901 3.19 -3.20 -20.94
N ALA A 902 3.88 -4.23 -20.45
CA ALA A 902 3.27 -5.51 -20.11
C ALA A 902 2.55 -5.42 -18.76
N HIS A 903 1.45 -6.16 -18.60
CA HIS A 903 0.67 -6.25 -17.37
C HIS A 903 0.52 -7.73 -16.95
N PRO A 904 1.63 -8.40 -16.61
CA PRO A 904 1.63 -9.83 -16.31
C PRO A 904 0.99 -10.17 -14.95
N GLN A 905 0.74 -9.17 -14.11
CA GLN A 905 0.05 -9.29 -12.83
C GLN A 905 -1.44 -9.57 -12.99
N LEU A 906 -2.05 -9.13 -14.10
CA LEU A 906 -3.48 -9.30 -14.33
C LEU A 906 -3.82 -10.74 -14.75
N ASP A 907 -4.85 -11.32 -14.13
CA ASP A 907 -5.38 -12.62 -14.51
C ASP A 907 -6.04 -12.56 -15.90
N ILE A 908 -5.97 -13.66 -16.66
CA ILE A 908 -6.60 -13.76 -17.99
C ILE A 908 -8.09 -13.46 -17.93
N ALA A 909 -8.79 -13.88 -16.85
CA ALA A 909 -10.21 -13.61 -16.68
C ALA A 909 -10.48 -12.12 -16.42
N GLU A 910 -9.61 -11.43 -15.68
CA GLU A 910 -9.68 -9.98 -15.44
C GLU A 910 -9.41 -9.20 -16.73
N VAL A 911 -8.33 -9.54 -17.44
CA VAL A 911 -8.01 -8.93 -18.75
C VAL A 911 -9.12 -9.19 -19.77
N SER A 912 -9.78 -10.35 -19.71
CA SER A 912 -10.96 -10.64 -20.54
C SER A 912 -12.09 -9.66 -20.28
N LYS A 913 -12.38 -9.31 -19.01
CA LYS A 913 -13.38 -8.31 -18.62
C LYS A 913 -12.99 -6.89 -19.08
N ILE A 914 -11.71 -6.54 -18.94
CA ILE A 914 -11.18 -5.27 -19.45
C ILE A 914 -11.39 -5.16 -20.96
N VAL A 915 -11.02 -6.19 -21.72
CA VAL A 915 -11.16 -6.21 -23.18
C VAL A 915 -12.64 -6.17 -23.59
N ASP A 916 -13.54 -6.88 -22.91
CA ASP A 916 -14.98 -6.84 -23.17
C ASP A 916 -15.53 -5.43 -22.96
N TYR A 917 -15.13 -4.76 -21.86
CA TYR A 917 -15.51 -3.37 -21.63
C TYR A 917 -14.99 -2.45 -22.75
N ILE A 918 -13.70 -2.55 -23.10
CA ILE A 918 -13.13 -1.73 -24.19
C ILE A 918 -13.90 -1.95 -25.49
N LEU A 919 -14.16 -3.19 -25.89
CA LEU A 919 -14.87 -3.51 -27.13
C LEU A 919 -16.36 -3.07 -27.11
N SER A 920 -16.96 -2.92 -25.94
CA SER A 920 -18.31 -2.38 -25.76
C SER A 920 -18.41 -0.86 -26.06
N LEU A 921 -17.28 -0.14 -26.02
CA LEU A 921 -17.22 1.30 -26.29
C LEU A 921 -17.31 1.67 -27.78
N ASN A 922 -17.52 0.68 -28.68
CA ASN A 922 -17.67 0.93 -30.13
C ASN A 922 -18.97 1.69 -30.42
N PRO A 923 -18.91 2.96 -30.87
CA PRO A 923 -20.12 3.77 -31.11
C PRO A 923 -21.02 3.21 -32.25
N ASP A 924 -20.45 2.40 -33.15
CA ASP A 924 -21.22 1.81 -34.27
C ASP A 924 -22.05 0.57 -33.85
N LYS A 925 -21.87 0.09 -32.61
CA LYS A 925 -22.57 -1.08 -32.05
C LYS A 925 -23.64 -0.72 -31.02
N GLN A 926 -24.07 0.54 -30.92
CA GLN A 926 -25.19 0.88 -30.06
C GLN A 926 -26.44 0.08 -30.54
N VAL A 927 -26.81 -0.90 -29.72
CA VAL A 927 -28.07 -1.65 -29.90
C VAL A 927 -29.20 -0.63 -29.78
N LYS A 928 -30.03 -0.47 -30.79
CA LYS A 928 -31.29 0.28 -30.69
C LYS A 928 -32.14 -0.43 -29.65
N GLU A 929 -32.20 0.13 -28.45
CA GLU A 929 -33.09 -0.37 -27.40
C GLU A 929 -34.56 -0.34 -27.93
N THR A 930 -35.21 -1.47 -27.88
CA THR A 930 -36.66 -1.55 -28.19
C THR A 930 -37.38 -1.12 -26.91
N LEU A 931 -37.89 0.10 -26.91
CA LEU A 931 -38.73 0.58 -25.82
C LEU A 931 -40.09 -0.11 -25.82
N LEU A 932 -40.52 -0.56 -24.66
CA LEU A 932 -41.81 -1.17 -24.43
C LEU A 932 -42.85 -0.14 -23.95
N PRO A 933 -44.16 -0.34 -24.18
CA PRO A 933 -45.18 0.53 -23.61
C PRO A 933 -45.27 0.36 -22.07
N LEU A 934 -45.93 1.29 -21.38
CA LEU A 934 -46.12 1.19 -19.93
C LEU A 934 -46.94 -0.03 -19.48
N GLN A 935 -47.71 -0.61 -20.34
CA GLN A 935 -48.50 -1.82 -20.10
C GLN A 935 -48.41 -2.77 -21.28
N GLY A 936 -48.16 -4.05 -21.01
CA GLY A 936 -48.04 -5.04 -22.07
C GLY A 936 -47.73 -6.44 -21.56
N GLU A 937 -47.31 -7.31 -22.47
CA GLU A 937 -46.81 -8.64 -22.16
C GLU A 937 -45.35 -8.77 -22.57
N ILE A 938 -44.55 -9.37 -21.72
CA ILE A 938 -43.16 -9.81 -22.01
C ILE A 938 -43.16 -11.31 -22.31
N SER A 939 -42.27 -11.73 -23.19
CA SER A 939 -42.14 -13.15 -23.63
C SER A 939 -40.73 -13.65 -23.42
N PHE A 940 -40.59 -14.83 -22.81
CA PHE A 940 -39.31 -15.50 -22.59
C PHE A 940 -38.91 -16.48 -23.71
N ALA A 941 -39.46 -16.32 -24.92
CA ALA A 941 -39.34 -17.33 -25.98
C ALA A 941 -37.98 -17.38 -26.69
N GLU A 942 -37.24 -16.29 -26.79
CA GLU A 942 -36.04 -16.18 -27.62
C GLU A 942 -34.85 -17.01 -27.10
N HIS A 943 -34.71 -17.20 -25.79
CA HIS A 943 -33.59 -17.91 -25.16
C HIS A 943 -33.99 -19.24 -24.46
N ALA A 944 -35.17 -19.76 -24.77
CA ALA A 944 -35.68 -21.00 -24.20
C ALA A 944 -34.93 -22.27 -24.65
N ARG A 945 -33.90 -22.16 -25.50
CA ARG A 945 -33.10 -23.27 -26.05
C ARG A 945 -31.64 -23.25 -25.56
N ASP A 946 -31.21 -22.18 -24.84
CA ASP A 946 -29.85 -22.09 -24.40
C ASP A 946 -29.60 -23.03 -23.22
N GLU A 947 -28.56 -23.86 -23.30
CA GLU A 947 -28.13 -24.76 -22.24
C GLU A 947 -27.53 -23.99 -21.04
N VAL A 948 -27.35 -22.68 -21.17
CA VAL A 948 -26.74 -21.80 -20.17
C VAL A 948 -27.82 -20.92 -19.54
N ALA A 949 -27.92 -20.96 -18.22
CA ALA A 949 -28.93 -20.24 -17.46
C ALA A 949 -28.62 -18.73 -17.42
N GLY A 950 -29.22 -17.93 -18.30
CA GLY A 950 -29.21 -16.48 -18.22
C GLY A 950 -30.34 -15.90 -17.38
N LYS A 951 -30.42 -14.57 -17.31
CA LYS A 951 -31.44 -13.82 -16.59
C LYS A 951 -32.14 -12.87 -17.55
N TYR A 952 -33.45 -12.66 -17.37
CA TYR A 952 -34.17 -11.58 -18.02
C TYR A 952 -34.37 -10.42 -17.04
N VAL A 953 -34.20 -9.19 -17.51
CA VAL A 953 -34.41 -7.97 -16.69
C VAL A 953 -35.46 -7.09 -17.38
N LEU A 954 -36.57 -6.88 -16.68
CA LEU A 954 -37.54 -5.83 -16.99
C LEU A 954 -37.17 -4.61 -16.17
N MET A 955 -36.86 -3.50 -16.86
CA MET A 955 -36.42 -2.26 -16.21
C MET A 955 -37.28 -1.09 -16.68
N ALA A 956 -37.63 -0.21 -15.76
CA ALA A 956 -38.27 1.05 -16.08
C ALA A 956 -37.48 2.20 -15.47
N SER A 957 -37.38 3.34 -16.15
CA SER A 957 -36.72 4.54 -15.66
C SER A 957 -37.50 5.81 -16.06
N TYR A 958 -37.43 6.80 -15.22
CA TYR A 958 -38.03 8.11 -15.39
C TYR A 958 -37.11 9.20 -14.88
N LEU A 959 -37.00 10.30 -15.63
CA LEU A 959 -36.34 11.54 -15.26
C LEU A 959 -37.41 12.63 -15.21
N ASP A 960 -37.60 13.24 -14.02
CA ASP A 960 -38.53 14.33 -13.83
C ASP A 960 -38.06 15.62 -14.52
N GLN A 961 -38.90 16.68 -14.51
CA GLN A 961 -38.56 17.98 -15.09
C GLN A 961 -37.76 18.85 -14.14
N GLY A 962 -37.70 18.45 -12.87
CA GLY A 962 -37.14 19.29 -11.81
C GLY A 962 -37.96 20.55 -11.56
N HIS A 963 -37.45 21.41 -10.68
CA HIS A 963 -38.09 22.69 -10.38
C HIS A 963 -37.65 23.75 -11.42
N PRO A 964 -38.62 24.51 -12.04
CA PRO A 964 -38.30 25.40 -13.17
C PRO A 964 -37.38 26.58 -12.81
N GLU A 965 -37.25 26.93 -11.53
CA GLU A 965 -36.37 27.99 -11.06
C GLU A 965 -35.06 27.50 -10.50
N VAL A 966 -34.83 26.16 -10.48
CA VAL A 966 -33.63 25.54 -9.88
C VAL A 966 -32.91 24.72 -10.94
N GLU A 967 -31.84 25.26 -11.50
CA GLU A 967 -31.02 24.56 -12.51
C GLU A 967 -30.42 23.29 -11.93
N GLY A 968 -30.49 22.18 -12.71
CA GLY A 968 -29.91 20.87 -12.30
C GLY A 968 -30.72 20.15 -11.21
N SER A 969 -32.01 20.55 -10.98
CA SER A 969 -32.86 19.94 -9.96
C SER A 969 -33.58 18.66 -10.41
N ALA A 970 -33.49 18.27 -11.69
CA ALA A 970 -34.12 17.05 -12.20
C ALA A 970 -33.57 15.79 -11.54
N LEU A 971 -34.47 14.89 -11.13
CA LEU A 971 -34.17 13.65 -10.44
C LEU A 971 -34.59 12.44 -11.25
N SER A 972 -33.86 11.35 -11.14
CA SER A 972 -34.15 10.10 -11.81
C SER A 972 -34.53 8.99 -10.85
N VAL A 973 -35.46 8.14 -11.30
CA VAL A 973 -35.78 6.88 -10.61
C VAL A 973 -35.65 5.71 -11.59
N VAL A 974 -35.15 4.60 -11.09
CA VAL A 974 -35.02 3.34 -11.85
C VAL A 974 -35.53 2.19 -10.98
N GLU A 975 -36.45 1.40 -11.55
CA GLU A 975 -36.94 0.16 -10.93
C GLU A 975 -36.68 -1.02 -11.86
N LYS A 976 -36.34 -2.18 -11.28
CA LYS A 976 -36.03 -3.38 -12.05
C LYS A 976 -36.61 -4.65 -11.45
N VAL A 977 -37.00 -5.56 -12.31
CA VAL A 977 -37.42 -6.92 -11.97
C VAL A 977 -36.55 -7.93 -12.72
N VAL A 978 -35.93 -8.82 -11.98
CA VAL A 978 -35.05 -9.87 -12.51
C VAL A 978 -35.79 -11.20 -12.50
N PHE A 979 -35.76 -11.91 -13.63
CA PHE A 979 -36.28 -13.27 -13.78
C PHE A 979 -35.13 -14.24 -14.01
N ILE A 980 -35.10 -15.34 -13.25
CA ILE A 980 -34.06 -16.37 -13.30
C ILE A 980 -34.60 -17.66 -13.91
N ALA A 981 -33.75 -18.47 -14.53
CA ALA A 981 -34.12 -19.83 -14.97
C ALA A 981 -34.45 -20.69 -13.71
N PRO A 982 -35.48 -21.57 -13.83
CA PRO A 982 -35.78 -22.52 -12.76
C PRO A 982 -34.56 -23.42 -12.54
N ARG A 983 -34.14 -23.61 -11.27
CA ARG A 983 -33.15 -24.63 -10.91
C ARG A 983 -33.73 -25.99 -11.26
N ILE A 984 -33.05 -26.75 -12.12
CA ILE A 984 -33.31 -28.18 -12.30
C ILE A 984 -32.72 -28.83 -11.05
N GLU A 985 -33.56 -29.20 -10.11
CA GLU A 985 -33.14 -30.15 -9.06
C GLU A 985 -32.92 -31.48 -9.80
N LEU A 986 -31.70 -31.97 -9.79
CA LEU A 986 -31.36 -33.34 -10.17
C LEU A 986 -31.91 -34.25 -9.09
N GLU A 987 -33.23 -34.53 -9.07
CA GLU A 987 -33.78 -35.74 -8.54
C GLU A 987 -33.50 -36.83 -9.60
N ASP A 988 -32.47 -37.62 -9.34
CA ASP A 988 -32.29 -39.03 -9.61
C ASP A 988 -30.80 -39.39 -9.43
N ALA A 989 -30.43 -39.53 -8.16
CA ALA A 989 -29.34 -40.42 -7.81
C ALA A 989 -29.83 -41.83 -8.10
N VAL A 990 -29.50 -42.40 -9.25
CA VAL A 990 -29.70 -43.80 -9.57
C VAL A 990 -28.94 -44.62 -8.55
N ASP A 991 -29.72 -45.42 -7.78
CA ASP A 991 -29.28 -46.46 -6.87
C ASP A 991 -28.41 -47.48 -7.63
N LEU A 992 -27.09 -47.40 -7.51
CA LEU A 992 -26.08 -48.32 -8.09
C LEU A 992 -25.77 -49.49 -7.14
N ASP A 993 -26.75 -49.95 -6.35
CA ASP A 993 -26.63 -51.16 -5.53
C ASP A 993 -27.59 -52.23 -6.00
N LYS A 994 -27.61 -52.59 -7.29
CA LYS A 994 -28.13 -53.87 -7.82
C LYS A 994 -27.60 -54.16 -9.22
N THR A 995 -26.34 -54.68 -9.29
CA THR A 995 -25.98 -55.93 -10.07
C THR A 995 -24.53 -56.25 -9.76
#